data_29d4d6fb8722e2a3f02d5276eac33c88
#
_entry.id   29d4d6fb8722e2a3f02d5276eac33c88
#
_cell.length_a   1.000
_cell.length_b   1.000
_cell.length_c   1.000
_cell.angle_alpha   90.00
_cell.angle_beta   90.00
_cell.angle_gamma   90.00
#
_symmetry.space_group_name_H-M   'P 1'
#
loop_
_entity.id
_entity.type
_entity.pdbx_description
1 polymer ?
#
loop_
_entity_poly.entity_id
_entity_poly.type
_entity_poly.pdbx_seq_one_letter_code
_entity_poly.pdbx_strand_id
1 'polypeptide(L)'
;MTAVRTTCPYCGVGCGVLARRTGDGTFAEIAGDPQHPANFGNLCSKGSALGETVGLEERLLYPQVYGQRASWEEALTRVAQGFSDVIERHGPDSVALYVSGQLLTEDYYVANKLMKGFIGSANIDTNSRLCMASAVAGQRRAFGGDLVPGCYEDLTLADLVILTGSNMAWCHPVLFRRIVNEKERRPDLKLVVIDPRRTATAEIADLHLPIRSGSDVHLFNGLLAWLRQQGQTNMEFVSAHTQGAIAAVDAAEASAPDVQAVARACGTDAHRIEQFYRLFAANERVITAFSQGVNQSSAGTDKVNSIINCHLLTGRIGRPGMGPFSLTGQPNAMGGREVGGMANMLAAHMDLDNPEHRARVQEFWRGPRMASRPGLKAVDLFEAVHSGKVKAIWIMATNPVVSLPDADRVRAALQKCDFVAVSDCVARTDTTALAHVLLPAAAWGEKDGTVTNSERRISRQRAFQPLPAEAKPDWWIVAQVARRMGFTKEFDYSEPAEIFDEHARLSTLENGGTRGFDIGGLAGLTRQEYENLAPVQWPVPRRGHGGTQRLFEDGRFQHADGKARFIPTPPSGPGSAVDEDFPFVLNTGRIRDQWHTMTRTSRSPRLNEHLPEPFVDLHAQDALSVAVKEGELARVTTARGSAVMRVRTSGEMTRGCVFAPIHWSAENASQARAGALVSAIVDPISGEPEFKHTPARVEPFPVEWHGFILSRTPLSITDVTWWTVVRGKGFWRYELAGREVPHDWAGWMRHRLGALEPSSDYLDYHDPASGIYRAAHLVRDRIAACLYISRRPDLPERGWLAGLFDKPALSAAERGGLLAGRPPGPREDAGPVVCSCFGVGRNTLCRAIAQHALTDTRQVGARLRAGTNCGSCLPEIKALLAERVQAQQSVADTA
;
A
#
# COMPACT_ATOMS: atom_id res chain seq x y z
N MET A 1 3.28 -14.07 29.99
CA MET A 1 2.24 -13.06 29.62
C MET A 1 1.31 -13.67 28.60
N THR A 2 0.00 -13.44 28.76
CA THR A 2 -1.03 -13.91 27.82
C THR A 2 -0.91 -13.14 26.51
N ALA A 3 -1.16 -13.78 25.38
CA ALA A 3 -1.17 -13.11 24.08
C ALA A 3 -2.38 -12.15 23.98
N VAL A 4 -2.14 -10.94 23.49
CA VAL A 4 -3.17 -9.92 23.27
C VAL A 4 -3.71 -10.05 21.85
N ARG A 5 -5.05 -10.07 21.72
CA ARG A 5 -5.74 -10.01 20.43
C ARG A 5 -5.78 -8.59 19.92
N THR A 6 -5.20 -8.37 18.74
CA THR A 6 -5.14 -7.06 18.09
C THR A 6 -5.27 -7.21 16.57
N THR A 7 -5.10 -6.14 15.80
CA THR A 7 -5.21 -6.15 14.34
C THR A 7 -3.87 -5.87 13.67
N CYS A 8 -3.68 -6.41 12.47
CA CYS A 8 -2.53 -6.13 11.63
C CYS A 8 -2.61 -4.69 11.07
N PRO A 9 -1.54 -3.86 11.18
CA PRO A 9 -1.57 -2.46 10.77
C PRO A 9 -1.17 -2.24 9.29
N TYR A 10 -1.18 -3.26 8.45
CA TYR A 10 -0.77 -3.12 7.06
C TYR A 10 -1.94 -2.87 6.12
N CYS A 11 -2.53 -3.90 5.54
CA CYS A 11 -3.51 -3.71 4.46
C CYS A 11 -4.96 -3.79 4.95
N GLY A 12 -5.88 -3.39 4.06
CA GLY A 12 -7.32 -3.37 4.31
C GLY A 12 -7.98 -4.74 4.50
N VAL A 13 -7.22 -5.84 4.49
CA VAL A 13 -7.74 -7.15 4.92
C VAL A 13 -8.14 -7.12 6.41
N GLY A 14 -7.41 -6.35 7.24
CA GLY A 14 -7.71 -6.23 8.66
C GLY A 14 -7.54 -7.55 9.42
N CYS A 15 -6.44 -8.28 9.16
CA CYS A 15 -6.16 -9.56 9.81
C CYS A 15 -6.09 -9.44 11.33
N GLY A 16 -6.73 -10.36 12.04
CA GLY A 16 -6.54 -10.56 13.48
C GLY A 16 -5.18 -11.15 13.79
N VAL A 17 -4.56 -10.63 14.85
CA VAL A 17 -3.21 -10.98 15.28
C VAL A 17 -3.22 -11.28 16.79
N LEU A 18 -2.53 -12.35 17.18
CA LEU A 18 -2.14 -12.63 18.55
C LEU A 18 -0.71 -12.11 18.76
N ALA A 19 -0.54 -11.12 19.63
CA ALA A 19 0.74 -10.52 19.93
C ALA A 19 1.14 -10.75 21.38
N ARG A 20 2.38 -11.18 21.62
CA ARG A 20 2.96 -11.36 22.95
C ARG A 20 4.30 -10.63 23.01
N ARG A 21 4.42 -9.66 23.93
CA ARG A 21 5.68 -8.98 24.21
C ARG A 21 6.70 -9.99 24.75
N THR A 22 7.92 -9.92 24.24
CA THR A 22 9.05 -10.71 24.73
C THR A 22 10.04 -9.81 25.49
N GLY A 23 10.63 -10.34 26.56
CA GLY A 23 11.79 -9.78 27.28
C GLY A 23 11.74 -8.26 27.48
N ASP A 24 12.70 -7.58 26.85
CA ASP A 24 12.90 -6.13 26.91
C ASP A 24 11.93 -5.30 26.04
N GLY A 25 11.07 -5.97 25.25
CA GLY A 25 10.10 -5.33 24.37
C GLY A 25 10.62 -4.86 23.03
N THR A 26 11.86 -5.22 22.68
CA THR A 26 12.43 -4.94 21.34
C THR A 26 11.86 -5.85 20.25
N PHE A 27 11.24 -6.95 20.65
CA PHE A 27 10.59 -7.93 19.78
C PHE A 27 9.24 -8.34 20.35
N ALA A 28 8.33 -8.80 19.49
CA ALA A 28 7.09 -9.46 19.90
C ALA A 28 6.89 -10.77 19.14
N GLU A 29 6.40 -11.80 19.82
CA GLU A 29 5.95 -13.00 19.16
C GLU A 29 4.58 -12.73 18.53
N ILE A 30 4.46 -13.07 17.23
CA ILE A 30 3.28 -12.81 16.43
C ILE A 30 2.74 -14.11 15.84
N ALA A 31 1.45 -14.33 16.01
CA ALA A 31 0.68 -15.36 15.34
C ALA A 31 -0.62 -14.76 14.77
N GLY A 32 -1.19 -15.40 13.76
CA GLY A 32 -2.54 -15.03 13.31
C GLY A 32 -3.58 -15.49 14.32
N ASP A 33 -4.64 -14.70 14.50
CA ASP A 33 -5.76 -15.07 15.36
C ASP A 33 -6.70 -16.04 14.60
N PRO A 34 -6.79 -17.32 15.01
CA PRO A 34 -7.62 -18.31 14.33
C PRO A 34 -9.12 -18.03 14.44
N GLN A 35 -9.54 -17.21 15.41
CA GLN A 35 -10.94 -16.85 15.60
C GLN A 35 -11.34 -15.58 14.86
N HIS A 36 -10.36 -14.83 14.28
CA HIS A 36 -10.69 -13.61 13.58
C HIS A 36 -11.19 -13.92 12.14
N PRO A 37 -12.42 -13.47 11.77
CA PRO A 37 -13.06 -13.87 10.51
C PRO A 37 -12.36 -13.30 9.24
N ALA A 38 -11.55 -12.26 9.37
CA ALA A 38 -10.80 -11.72 8.22
C ALA A 38 -9.70 -12.67 7.73
N ASN A 39 -9.06 -13.46 8.60
CA ASN A 39 -7.89 -14.25 8.23
C ASN A 39 -7.85 -15.69 8.77
N PHE A 40 -8.65 -16.07 9.73
CA PHE A 40 -8.67 -17.43 10.35
C PHE A 40 -7.25 -17.94 10.65
N GLY A 41 -6.43 -17.13 11.31
CA GLY A 41 -5.06 -17.47 11.68
C GLY A 41 -4.01 -17.29 10.57
N ASN A 42 -4.40 -17.00 9.34
CA ASN A 42 -3.44 -16.79 8.25
C ASN A 42 -2.83 -15.39 8.29
N LEU A 43 -1.52 -15.31 8.05
CA LEU A 43 -0.79 -14.04 7.87
C LEU A 43 0.04 -14.09 6.59
N CYS A 44 0.33 -12.92 6.01
CA CYS A 44 1.30 -12.78 4.92
C CYS A 44 2.72 -12.57 5.48
N SER A 45 3.73 -12.47 4.60
CA SER A 45 5.13 -12.20 4.97
C SER A 45 5.27 -10.99 5.89
N LYS A 46 4.63 -9.87 5.56
CA LYS A 46 4.62 -8.63 6.37
C LYS A 46 3.96 -8.86 7.75
N GLY A 47 2.79 -9.51 7.75
CA GLY A 47 2.07 -9.81 8.99
C GLY A 47 2.83 -10.73 9.93
N SER A 48 3.52 -11.74 9.41
CA SER A 48 4.35 -12.65 10.19
C SER A 48 5.65 -12.02 10.71
N ALA A 49 6.10 -10.91 10.07
CA ALA A 49 7.29 -10.16 10.45
C ALA A 49 7.00 -8.97 11.40
N LEU A 50 5.75 -8.74 11.77
CA LEU A 50 5.36 -7.58 12.60
C LEU A 50 6.14 -7.47 13.91
N GLY A 51 6.46 -8.61 14.54
CA GLY A 51 7.22 -8.64 15.79
C GLY A 51 8.62 -8.02 15.71
N GLU A 52 9.22 -8.02 14.52
CA GLU A 52 10.54 -7.42 14.27
C GLU A 52 10.49 -5.89 14.14
N THR A 53 9.28 -5.31 14.09
CA THR A 53 9.08 -3.88 13.82
C THR A 53 8.73 -3.04 15.04
N VAL A 54 8.69 -3.63 16.24
CA VAL A 54 8.24 -2.97 17.48
C VAL A 54 9.36 -2.33 18.30
N GLY A 55 10.64 -2.53 17.96
CA GLY A 55 11.77 -1.93 18.65
C GLY A 55 11.79 -0.40 18.62
N LEU A 56 12.64 0.21 19.44
CA LEU A 56 12.69 1.67 19.63
C LEU A 56 13.71 2.39 18.71
N GLU A 57 14.47 1.66 17.92
CA GLU A 57 15.41 2.27 16.97
C GLU A 57 14.66 3.18 15.99
N GLU A 58 15.22 4.33 15.67
CA GLU A 58 14.66 5.32 14.75
C GLU A 58 13.28 5.88 15.17
N ARG A 59 12.85 5.64 16.41
CA ARG A 59 11.59 6.17 16.95
C ARG A 59 11.72 7.64 17.34
N LEU A 60 10.68 8.41 17.05
CA LEU A 60 10.49 9.74 17.65
C LEU A 60 9.95 9.51 19.08
N LEU A 61 10.74 9.84 20.09
CA LEU A 61 10.44 9.56 21.50
C LEU A 61 10.10 10.80 22.32
N TYR A 62 10.47 11.98 21.84
CA TYR A 62 10.33 13.26 22.55
C TYR A 62 9.81 14.33 21.57
N PRO A 63 8.98 15.29 22.05
CA PRO A 63 8.58 16.43 21.24
C PRO A 63 9.80 17.25 20.82
N GLN A 64 9.73 17.86 19.63
CA GLN A 64 10.75 18.77 19.14
C GLN A 64 10.10 20.04 18.57
N VAL A 65 10.73 21.19 18.86
CA VAL A 65 10.36 22.50 18.29
C VAL A 65 11.59 23.06 17.59
N TYR A 66 11.50 23.33 16.30
CA TYR A 66 12.62 23.77 15.46
C TYR A 66 13.89 22.90 15.62
N GLY A 67 13.71 21.59 15.64
CA GLY A 67 14.79 20.60 15.74
C GLY A 67 15.39 20.43 17.14
N GLN A 68 14.91 21.18 18.14
CA GLN A 68 15.36 21.06 19.52
C GLN A 68 14.32 20.28 20.33
N ARG A 69 14.79 19.40 21.24
CA ARG A 69 13.90 18.73 22.19
C ARG A 69 13.16 19.75 23.04
N ALA A 70 11.85 19.57 23.16
CA ALA A 70 10.93 20.44 23.89
C ALA A 70 10.05 19.63 24.85
N SER A 71 9.38 20.33 25.76
CA SER A 71 8.33 19.72 26.58
C SER A 71 7.02 19.57 25.76
N TRP A 72 6.11 18.69 26.20
CA TRP A 72 4.77 18.60 25.63
C TRP A 72 4.02 19.94 25.73
N GLU A 73 4.15 20.65 26.85
CA GLU A 73 3.49 21.95 27.04
C GLU A 73 3.92 22.96 25.97
N GLU A 74 5.23 23.07 25.73
CA GLU A 74 5.80 23.95 24.72
C GLU A 74 5.37 23.56 23.31
N ALA A 75 5.48 22.26 22.95
CA ALA A 75 5.18 21.79 21.63
C ALA A 75 3.70 21.93 21.29
N LEU A 76 2.79 21.54 22.19
CA LEU A 76 1.35 21.67 21.99
C LEU A 76 0.90 23.14 21.94
N THR A 77 1.45 23.99 22.80
CA THR A 77 1.19 25.44 22.77
C THR A 77 1.65 26.05 21.46
N ARG A 78 2.83 25.64 20.96
CA ARG A 78 3.35 26.12 19.68
C ARG A 78 2.46 25.72 18.49
N VAL A 79 1.93 24.48 18.48
CA VAL A 79 0.96 24.04 17.44
C VAL A 79 -0.32 24.85 17.55
N ALA A 80 -0.91 24.94 18.72
CA ALA A 80 -2.17 25.69 18.93
C ALA A 80 -2.03 27.16 18.52
N GLN A 81 -0.97 27.85 18.92
CA GLN A 81 -0.69 29.22 18.53
C GLN A 81 -0.46 29.36 17.04
N GLY A 82 0.39 28.49 16.44
CA GLY A 82 0.69 28.54 15.01
C GLY A 82 -0.55 28.43 14.15
N PHE A 83 -1.52 27.57 14.54
CA PHE A 83 -2.82 27.47 13.86
C PHE A 83 -3.71 28.68 14.17
N SER A 84 -3.85 29.09 15.43
CA SER A 84 -4.70 30.21 15.82
C SER A 84 -4.26 31.51 15.15
N ASP A 85 -2.97 31.82 15.15
CA ASP A 85 -2.41 33.02 14.52
C ASP A 85 -2.67 33.08 13.01
N VAL A 86 -2.57 31.92 12.34
CA VAL A 86 -2.86 31.82 10.91
C VAL A 86 -4.35 31.97 10.64
N ILE A 87 -5.20 31.34 11.44
CA ILE A 87 -6.67 31.46 11.32
C ILE A 87 -7.13 32.90 11.57
N GLU A 88 -6.60 33.57 12.58
CA GLU A 88 -6.96 34.97 12.89
C GLU A 88 -6.62 35.92 11.74
N ARG A 89 -5.42 35.73 11.14
CA ARG A 89 -4.95 36.60 10.05
C ARG A 89 -5.54 36.30 8.69
N HIS A 90 -5.81 35.03 8.39
CA HIS A 90 -6.12 34.59 7.02
C HIS A 90 -7.42 33.77 6.90
N GLY A 91 -8.12 33.55 8.02
CA GLY A 91 -9.36 32.76 8.07
C GLY A 91 -9.14 31.25 8.15
N PRO A 92 -10.20 30.47 8.40
CA PRO A 92 -10.11 29.03 8.70
C PRO A 92 -9.63 28.16 7.53
N ASP A 93 -9.82 28.59 6.29
CA ASP A 93 -9.39 27.83 5.11
C ASP A 93 -7.87 27.99 4.80
N SER A 94 -7.15 28.80 5.59
CA SER A 94 -5.71 28.96 5.48
C SER A 94 -4.91 27.90 6.25
N VAL A 95 -5.59 27.00 6.97
CA VAL A 95 -4.98 25.87 7.68
C VAL A 95 -5.49 24.53 7.16
N ALA A 96 -4.71 23.47 7.33
CA ALA A 96 -5.06 22.15 6.88
C ALA A 96 -4.53 21.03 7.78
N LEU A 97 -5.23 19.89 7.78
CA LEU A 97 -4.74 18.61 8.29
C LEU A 97 -4.58 17.60 7.15
N TYR A 98 -3.45 16.90 7.09
CA TYR A 98 -3.25 15.76 6.20
C TYR A 98 -3.01 14.51 7.02
N VAL A 99 -4.04 13.67 7.09
CA VAL A 99 -4.12 12.50 7.97
C VAL A 99 -3.89 11.18 7.20
N SER A 100 -4.03 10.03 7.84
CA SER A 100 -3.60 8.75 7.28
C SER A 100 -4.55 7.59 7.56
N GLY A 101 -4.78 6.70 6.61
CA GLY A 101 -5.43 5.40 6.80
C GLY A 101 -4.67 4.44 7.73
N GLN A 102 -3.60 4.88 8.37
CA GLN A 102 -2.85 4.20 9.44
C GLN A 102 -3.32 4.62 10.84
N LEU A 103 -4.08 5.71 10.95
CA LEU A 103 -4.70 6.18 12.20
C LEU A 103 -5.85 5.25 12.60
N LEU A 104 -6.14 5.21 13.91
CA LEU A 104 -7.34 4.55 14.42
C LEU A 104 -8.58 5.41 14.12
N THR A 105 -9.75 4.81 14.21
CA THR A 105 -11.03 5.51 13.96
C THR A 105 -11.20 6.69 14.93
N GLU A 106 -10.80 6.52 16.18
CA GLU A 106 -10.84 7.53 17.22
C GLU A 106 -9.88 8.69 16.95
N ASP A 107 -8.67 8.42 16.42
CA ASP A 107 -7.71 9.43 16.03
C ASP A 107 -8.29 10.32 14.91
N TYR A 108 -8.85 9.68 13.88
CA TYR A 108 -9.51 10.36 12.77
C TYR A 108 -10.71 11.19 13.20
N TYR A 109 -11.54 10.63 14.11
CA TYR A 109 -12.74 11.29 14.58
C TYR A 109 -12.43 12.62 15.25
N VAL A 110 -11.46 12.65 16.17
CA VAL A 110 -11.06 13.84 16.90
C VAL A 110 -10.46 14.89 15.95
N ALA A 111 -9.63 14.46 14.99
CA ALA A 111 -9.05 15.35 13.98
C ALA A 111 -10.12 15.97 13.07
N ASN A 112 -11.07 15.18 12.59
CA ASN A 112 -12.17 15.65 11.75
C ASN A 112 -13.12 16.59 12.52
N LYS A 113 -13.46 16.25 13.77
CA LYS A 113 -14.26 17.09 14.66
C LYS A 113 -13.61 18.46 14.85
N LEU A 114 -12.29 18.51 15.14
CA LEU A 114 -11.56 19.76 15.29
C LEU A 114 -11.63 20.62 14.03
N MET A 115 -11.29 20.05 12.88
CA MET A 115 -11.25 20.83 11.63
C MET A 115 -12.62 21.32 11.21
N LYS A 116 -13.62 20.44 11.13
CA LYS A 116 -14.92 20.79 10.53
C LYS A 116 -15.88 21.46 11.49
N GLY A 117 -15.87 21.05 12.78
CA GLY A 117 -16.81 21.55 13.78
C GLY A 117 -16.32 22.74 14.60
N PHE A 118 -15.01 22.96 14.68
CA PHE A 118 -14.43 23.94 15.60
C PHE A 118 -13.56 24.98 14.91
N ILE A 119 -12.68 24.59 14.00
CA ILE A 119 -11.95 25.52 13.12
C ILE A 119 -12.88 26.07 12.04
N GLY A 120 -13.80 25.27 11.53
CA GLY A 120 -14.77 25.66 10.52
C GLY A 120 -14.26 25.55 9.09
N SER A 121 -13.26 24.70 8.86
CA SER A 121 -12.73 24.38 7.54
C SER A 121 -12.81 22.88 7.26
N ALA A 122 -13.08 22.51 6.01
CA ALA A 122 -13.03 21.13 5.55
C ALA A 122 -11.68 20.74 4.91
N ASN A 123 -10.62 21.54 5.09
CA ASN A 123 -9.27 21.25 4.64
C ASN A 123 -8.61 20.15 5.50
N ILE A 124 -9.28 19.01 5.61
CA ILE A 124 -8.75 17.77 6.14
C ILE A 124 -8.88 16.70 5.07
N ASP A 125 -7.75 16.18 4.60
CA ASP A 125 -7.74 15.06 3.65
C ASP A 125 -6.68 14.04 4.07
N THR A 126 -6.62 12.92 3.36
CA THR A 126 -5.89 11.74 3.82
C THR A 126 -5.20 11.03 2.65
N ASN A 127 -4.16 10.25 2.93
CA ASN A 127 -3.59 9.37 1.92
C ASN A 127 -4.56 8.25 1.44
N SER A 128 -5.71 8.09 2.09
CA SER A 128 -6.81 7.25 1.57
C SER A 128 -7.41 7.83 0.27
N ARG A 129 -7.28 9.15 0.04
CA ARG A 129 -7.58 9.82 -1.23
C ARG A 129 -6.78 9.23 -2.39
N LEU A 130 -5.55 8.84 -2.14
CA LEU A 130 -4.64 8.29 -3.13
C LEU A 130 -4.85 6.78 -3.37
N CYS A 131 -5.87 6.17 -2.75
CA CYS A 131 -6.01 4.73 -2.69
C CYS A 131 -7.35 4.22 -3.24
N MET A 132 -8.48 4.75 -2.78
CA MET A 132 -9.82 4.19 -3.04
C MET A 132 -10.88 5.28 -3.23
N ALA A 133 -10.52 6.53 -3.47
CA ALA A 133 -11.49 7.62 -3.59
C ALA A 133 -12.40 7.45 -4.81
N SER A 134 -11.90 6.87 -5.88
CA SER A 134 -12.69 6.55 -7.08
C SER A 134 -13.76 5.50 -6.79
N ALA A 135 -13.43 4.46 -6.01
CA ALA A 135 -14.43 3.48 -5.55
C ALA A 135 -15.52 4.13 -4.69
N VAL A 136 -15.13 5.01 -3.75
CA VAL A 136 -16.08 5.77 -2.92
C VAL A 136 -17.01 6.62 -3.78
N ALA A 137 -16.47 7.38 -4.72
CA ALA A 137 -17.24 8.23 -5.61
C ALA A 137 -18.18 7.42 -6.52
N GLY A 138 -17.68 6.32 -7.09
CA GLY A 138 -18.48 5.42 -7.94
C GLY A 138 -19.63 4.75 -7.19
N GLN A 139 -19.38 4.28 -5.96
CA GLN A 139 -20.42 3.70 -5.09
C GLN A 139 -21.46 4.75 -4.67
N ARG A 140 -21.04 5.96 -4.30
CA ARG A 140 -21.97 7.05 -3.99
C ARG A 140 -22.87 7.39 -5.19
N ARG A 141 -22.34 7.45 -6.41
CA ARG A 141 -23.14 7.69 -7.62
C ARG A 141 -24.14 6.56 -7.88
N ALA A 142 -23.71 5.33 -7.70
CA ALA A 142 -24.54 4.15 -8.02
C ALA A 142 -25.49 3.76 -6.89
N PHE A 143 -25.04 3.78 -5.62
CA PHE A 143 -25.77 3.24 -4.48
C PHE A 143 -26.31 4.30 -3.52
N GLY A 144 -25.90 5.57 -3.67
CA GLY A 144 -26.29 6.66 -2.79
C GLY A 144 -25.38 6.84 -1.57
N GLY A 145 -24.34 6.01 -1.40
CA GLY A 145 -23.40 6.06 -0.28
C GLY A 145 -22.10 5.33 -0.55
N ASP A 146 -21.12 5.48 0.36
CA ASP A 146 -19.86 4.71 0.37
C ASP A 146 -20.13 3.31 0.97
N LEU A 147 -20.62 2.40 0.15
CA LEU A 147 -21.24 1.15 0.57
C LEU A 147 -20.68 -0.04 -0.23
N VAL A 148 -19.79 -0.81 0.39
CA VAL A 148 -19.28 -2.06 -0.17
C VAL A 148 -20.33 -3.15 0.01
N PRO A 149 -20.93 -3.73 -1.05
CA PRO A 149 -22.09 -4.62 -0.94
C PRO A 149 -21.79 -5.94 -0.23
N GLY A 150 -20.65 -6.55 -0.55
CA GLY A 150 -20.32 -7.92 -0.17
C GLY A 150 -19.39 -8.06 1.03
N CYS A 151 -18.89 -9.25 1.23
CA CYS A 151 -17.94 -9.64 2.27
C CYS A 151 -16.86 -10.59 1.74
N TYR A 152 -15.88 -10.92 2.56
CA TYR A 152 -14.77 -11.81 2.14
C TYR A 152 -15.20 -13.24 1.85
N GLU A 153 -16.29 -13.69 2.44
CA GLU A 153 -16.84 -15.02 2.17
C GLU A 153 -17.28 -15.15 0.69
N ASP A 154 -17.75 -14.07 0.08
CA ASP A 154 -18.21 -14.05 -1.31
C ASP A 154 -17.12 -14.46 -2.29
N LEU A 155 -15.84 -14.18 -1.98
CA LEU A 155 -14.70 -14.64 -2.78
C LEU A 155 -14.58 -16.18 -2.85
N THR A 156 -15.13 -16.88 -1.88
CA THR A 156 -15.12 -18.35 -1.82
C THR A 156 -16.43 -18.97 -2.28
N LEU A 157 -17.52 -18.23 -2.24
CA LEU A 157 -18.82 -18.67 -2.71
C LEU A 157 -19.04 -18.49 -4.23
N ALA A 158 -18.27 -17.60 -4.85
CA ALA A 158 -18.36 -17.31 -6.29
C ALA A 158 -18.04 -18.53 -7.16
N ASP A 159 -18.60 -18.57 -8.37
CA ASP A 159 -18.23 -19.50 -9.44
C ASP A 159 -17.22 -18.88 -10.39
N LEU A 160 -17.27 -17.53 -10.51
CA LEU A 160 -16.29 -16.72 -11.23
C LEU A 160 -15.80 -15.58 -10.36
N VAL A 161 -14.49 -15.53 -10.14
CA VAL A 161 -13.80 -14.39 -9.53
C VAL A 161 -13.07 -13.61 -10.61
N ILE A 162 -13.34 -12.31 -10.72
CA ILE A 162 -12.65 -11.40 -11.63
C ILE A 162 -11.81 -10.46 -10.77
N LEU A 163 -10.49 -10.42 -11.02
CA LEU A 163 -9.55 -9.51 -10.37
C LEU A 163 -9.09 -8.47 -11.39
N THR A 164 -9.56 -7.24 -11.27
CA THR A 164 -9.20 -6.16 -12.20
C THR A 164 -8.36 -5.08 -11.52
N GLY A 165 -7.20 -4.74 -12.11
CA GLY A 165 -6.27 -3.76 -11.56
C GLY A 165 -5.81 -4.10 -10.15
N SER A 166 -5.62 -5.40 -9.85
CA SER A 166 -5.34 -5.90 -8.52
C SER A 166 -4.30 -7.02 -8.53
N ASN A 167 -3.03 -6.70 -8.22
CA ASN A 167 -2.06 -7.74 -7.88
C ASN A 167 -2.33 -8.26 -6.46
N MET A 168 -3.42 -9.03 -6.33
CA MET A 168 -3.94 -9.48 -5.03
C MET A 168 -2.97 -10.39 -4.29
N ALA A 169 -2.17 -11.19 -5.00
CA ALA A 169 -1.13 -12.04 -4.44
C ALA A 169 -0.11 -11.26 -3.60
N TRP A 170 0.18 -10.00 -3.97
CA TRP A 170 1.12 -9.14 -3.25
C TRP A 170 0.44 -8.11 -2.36
N CYS A 171 -0.71 -7.58 -2.78
CA CYS A 171 -1.39 -6.48 -2.09
C CYS A 171 -2.36 -6.94 -0.99
N HIS A 172 -3.05 -8.06 -1.18
CA HIS A 172 -4.01 -8.66 -0.25
C HIS A 172 -3.79 -10.19 -0.11
N PRO A 173 -2.58 -10.65 0.26
CA PRO A 173 -2.16 -12.06 0.11
C PRO A 173 -3.05 -13.05 0.84
N VAL A 174 -3.62 -12.65 2.00
CA VAL A 174 -4.48 -13.54 2.79
C VAL A 174 -5.81 -13.82 2.08
N LEU A 175 -6.40 -12.81 1.42
CA LEU A 175 -7.61 -13.02 0.61
C LEU A 175 -7.29 -13.81 -0.66
N PHE A 176 -6.16 -13.52 -1.32
CA PHE A 176 -5.71 -14.30 -2.48
C PHE A 176 -5.54 -15.78 -2.13
N ARG A 177 -4.96 -16.07 -0.97
CA ARG A 177 -4.83 -17.45 -0.47
C ARG A 177 -6.17 -18.13 -0.26
N ARG A 178 -7.24 -17.41 0.15
CA ARG A 178 -8.61 -17.98 0.22
C ARG A 178 -9.07 -18.44 -1.17
N ILE A 179 -8.89 -17.61 -2.21
CA ILE A 179 -9.25 -17.96 -3.59
C ILE A 179 -8.44 -19.17 -4.08
N VAL A 180 -7.12 -19.18 -3.83
CA VAL A 180 -6.24 -20.33 -4.19
C VAL A 180 -6.73 -21.61 -3.55
N ASN A 181 -6.95 -21.60 -2.24
CA ASN A 181 -7.39 -22.77 -1.49
C ASN A 181 -8.77 -23.26 -1.97
N GLU A 182 -9.68 -22.31 -2.30
CA GLU A 182 -11.00 -22.70 -2.78
C GLU A 182 -10.95 -23.23 -4.20
N LYS A 183 -10.13 -22.68 -5.07
CA LYS A 183 -9.89 -23.19 -6.42
C LYS A 183 -9.30 -24.61 -6.41
N GLU A 184 -8.46 -24.94 -5.41
CA GLU A 184 -7.96 -26.30 -5.21
C GLU A 184 -9.05 -27.28 -4.76
N ARG A 185 -10.05 -26.82 -3.98
CA ARG A 185 -11.22 -27.61 -3.54
C ARG A 185 -12.30 -27.73 -4.62
N ARG A 186 -12.50 -26.65 -5.37
CA ARG A 186 -13.48 -26.53 -6.45
C ARG A 186 -12.77 -26.14 -7.75
N PRO A 187 -12.27 -27.11 -8.55
CA PRO A 187 -11.56 -26.84 -9.80
C PRO A 187 -12.42 -26.08 -10.84
N ASP A 188 -13.75 -26.15 -10.71
CA ASP A 188 -14.69 -25.42 -11.58
C ASP A 188 -14.74 -23.92 -11.28
N LEU A 189 -14.31 -23.47 -10.11
CA LEU A 189 -14.15 -22.04 -9.82
C LEU A 189 -13.20 -21.42 -10.85
N LYS A 190 -13.70 -20.43 -11.61
CA LYS A 190 -12.91 -19.71 -12.61
C LYS A 190 -12.33 -18.43 -12.05
N LEU A 191 -11.12 -18.12 -12.48
CA LEU A 191 -10.41 -16.88 -12.14
C LEU A 191 -9.99 -16.16 -13.42
N VAL A 192 -10.49 -14.92 -13.57
CA VAL A 192 -10.07 -13.99 -14.62
C VAL A 192 -9.23 -12.86 -13.98
N VAL A 193 -8.08 -12.57 -14.56
CA VAL A 193 -7.21 -11.45 -14.13
C VAL A 193 -7.09 -10.44 -15.26
N ILE A 194 -7.44 -9.19 -14.97
CA ILE A 194 -7.37 -8.05 -15.90
C ILE A 194 -6.29 -7.10 -15.36
N ASP A 195 -5.12 -7.13 -15.98
CA ASP A 195 -3.94 -6.34 -15.58
C ASP A 195 -3.00 -6.23 -16.80
N PRO A 196 -2.42 -5.07 -17.11
CA PRO A 196 -1.46 -4.93 -18.21
C PRO A 196 -0.21 -5.81 -18.03
N ARG A 197 0.11 -6.20 -16.81
CA ARG A 197 1.23 -7.07 -16.48
C ARG A 197 0.76 -8.47 -16.13
N ARG A 198 1.53 -9.49 -16.53
CA ARG A 198 1.35 -10.85 -16.00
C ARG A 198 1.97 -10.91 -14.59
N THR A 199 1.19 -10.49 -13.59
CA THR A 199 1.62 -10.46 -12.18
C THR A 199 1.52 -11.84 -11.54
N ALA A 200 2.10 -12.02 -10.34
CA ALA A 200 1.97 -13.24 -9.54
C ALA A 200 0.50 -13.69 -9.31
N THR A 201 -0.45 -12.76 -9.42
CA THR A 201 -1.88 -13.07 -9.35
C THR A 201 -2.38 -13.80 -10.60
N ALA A 202 -1.79 -13.52 -11.76
CA ALA A 202 -2.17 -14.14 -13.03
C ALA A 202 -1.69 -15.60 -13.19
N GLU A 203 -0.75 -16.07 -12.34
CA GLU A 203 -0.18 -17.42 -12.43
C GLU A 203 -1.20 -18.55 -12.23
N ILE A 204 -2.30 -18.27 -11.54
CA ILE A 204 -3.37 -19.24 -11.29
C ILE A 204 -4.67 -18.90 -12.05
N ALA A 205 -4.62 -17.88 -12.92
CA ALA A 205 -5.78 -17.44 -13.69
C ALA A 205 -6.12 -18.44 -14.81
N ASP A 206 -7.40 -18.70 -14.99
CA ASP A 206 -7.90 -19.42 -16.17
C ASP A 206 -7.85 -18.54 -17.43
N LEU A 207 -7.96 -17.20 -17.23
CA LEU A 207 -7.82 -16.21 -18.29
C LEU A 207 -7.11 -14.96 -17.77
N HIS A 208 -6.04 -14.55 -18.45
CA HIS A 208 -5.39 -13.25 -18.25
C HIS A 208 -5.67 -12.32 -19.44
N LEU A 209 -6.14 -11.11 -19.15
CA LEU A 209 -6.41 -10.06 -20.13
C LEU A 209 -5.39 -8.92 -19.92
N PRO A 210 -4.32 -8.86 -20.73
CA PRO A 210 -3.33 -7.76 -20.68
C PRO A 210 -3.86 -6.55 -21.45
N ILE A 211 -4.76 -5.78 -20.84
CA ILE A 211 -5.34 -4.60 -21.47
C ILE A 211 -4.39 -3.39 -21.40
N ARG A 212 -4.53 -2.48 -22.39
CA ARG A 212 -3.84 -1.19 -22.38
C ARG A 212 -4.27 -0.37 -21.16
N SER A 213 -3.31 0.28 -20.50
CA SER A 213 -3.60 1.18 -19.37
C SER A 213 -4.63 2.26 -19.78
N GLY A 214 -5.68 2.39 -18.96
CA GLY A 214 -6.77 3.35 -19.21
C GLY A 214 -7.94 2.83 -20.02
N SER A 215 -7.90 1.60 -20.54
CA SER A 215 -8.97 1.05 -21.39
C SER A 215 -10.07 0.26 -20.66
N ASP A 216 -10.07 0.26 -19.33
CA ASP A 216 -11.02 -0.51 -18.51
C ASP A 216 -12.48 -0.18 -18.83
N VAL A 217 -12.81 1.11 -19.05
CA VAL A 217 -14.17 1.54 -19.38
C VAL A 217 -14.65 0.92 -20.72
N HIS A 218 -13.78 0.85 -21.74
CA HIS A 218 -14.12 0.17 -23.00
C HIS A 218 -14.42 -1.32 -22.77
N LEU A 219 -13.62 -1.99 -21.95
CA LEU A 219 -13.81 -3.41 -21.66
C LEU A 219 -15.17 -3.68 -20.99
N PHE A 220 -15.50 -2.92 -19.92
CA PHE A 220 -16.74 -3.14 -19.17
C PHE A 220 -17.98 -2.57 -19.85
N ASN A 221 -17.86 -1.48 -20.64
CA ASN A 221 -18.94 -1.02 -21.51
C ASN A 221 -19.23 -2.08 -22.59
N GLY A 222 -18.17 -2.65 -23.20
CA GLY A 222 -18.37 -3.75 -24.14
C GLY A 222 -19.03 -4.96 -23.53
N LEU A 223 -18.71 -5.30 -22.27
CA LEU A 223 -19.40 -6.34 -21.52
C LEU A 223 -20.88 -5.98 -21.30
N LEU A 224 -21.16 -4.75 -20.89
CA LEU A 224 -22.54 -4.27 -20.66
C LEU A 224 -23.39 -4.35 -21.91
N ALA A 225 -22.88 -3.84 -23.05
CA ALA A 225 -23.53 -3.89 -24.35
C ALA A 225 -23.74 -5.35 -24.82
N TRP A 226 -22.72 -6.18 -24.73
CA TRP A 226 -22.74 -7.58 -25.08
C TRP A 226 -23.77 -8.37 -24.25
N LEU A 227 -23.81 -8.21 -22.94
CA LEU A 227 -24.79 -8.83 -22.05
C LEU A 227 -26.22 -8.45 -22.43
N ARG A 228 -26.48 -7.19 -22.77
CA ARG A 228 -27.76 -6.70 -23.25
C ARG A 228 -28.17 -7.38 -24.56
N GLN A 229 -27.27 -7.45 -25.54
CA GLN A 229 -27.49 -8.07 -26.86
C GLN A 229 -27.74 -9.58 -26.73
N GLN A 230 -27.10 -10.27 -25.78
CA GLN A 230 -27.28 -11.70 -25.51
C GLN A 230 -28.52 -12.00 -24.62
N GLY A 231 -29.35 -11.01 -24.31
CA GLY A 231 -30.56 -11.20 -23.49
C GLY A 231 -30.25 -11.53 -22.00
N GLN A 232 -29.06 -11.23 -21.49
CA GLN A 232 -28.65 -11.54 -20.12
C GLN A 232 -29.13 -10.48 -19.11
N THR A 233 -30.08 -9.62 -19.47
CA THR A 233 -30.63 -8.61 -18.56
C THR A 233 -31.62 -9.24 -17.59
N ASN A 234 -31.38 -9.01 -16.28
CA ASN A 234 -32.37 -9.33 -15.26
C ASN A 234 -33.45 -8.22 -15.22
N MET A 235 -34.47 -8.35 -16.07
CA MET A 235 -35.52 -7.32 -16.24
C MET A 235 -36.31 -7.04 -14.97
N GLU A 236 -36.53 -8.04 -14.12
CA GLU A 236 -37.22 -7.91 -12.84
C GLU A 236 -36.42 -6.99 -11.90
N PHE A 237 -35.15 -7.29 -11.68
CA PHE A 237 -34.29 -6.49 -10.84
C PHE A 237 -34.10 -5.06 -11.39
N VAL A 238 -33.82 -4.93 -12.69
CA VAL A 238 -33.59 -3.63 -13.33
C VAL A 238 -34.83 -2.73 -13.18
N SER A 239 -36.04 -3.22 -13.44
CA SER A 239 -37.25 -2.41 -13.35
C SER A 239 -37.66 -2.07 -11.91
N ALA A 240 -37.50 -3.01 -10.97
CA ALA A 240 -37.88 -2.81 -9.59
C ALA A 240 -36.89 -1.95 -8.81
N HIS A 241 -35.57 -2.17 -8.98
CA HIS A 241 -34.56 -1.69 -8.07
C HIS A 241 -33.56 -0.69 -8.66
N THR A 242 -33.72 -0.30 -9.94
CA THR A 242 -32.74 0.57 -10.59
C THR A 242 -33.39 1.71 -11.38
N GLN A 243 -32.54 2.71 -11.74
CA GLN A 243 -32.87 3.77 -12.70
C GLN A 243 -31.71 4.04 -13.64
N GLY A 244 -31.97 4.59 -14.83
CA GLY A 244 -30.94 5.07 -15.76
C GLY A 244 -30.36 3.97 -16.68
N ALA A 245 -30.92 2.74 -16.71
CA ALA A 245 -30.37 1.62 -17.46
C ALA A 245 -30.27 1.91 -18.97
N ILE A 246 -31.29 2.51 -19.60
CA ILE A 246 -31.28 2.82 -21.03
C ILE A 246 -30.10 3.72 -21.39
N ALA A 247 -29.97 4.87 -20.72
CA ALA A 247 -28.90 5.83 -21.01
C ALA A 247 -27.49 5.25 -20.83
N ALA A 248 -27.31 4.37 -19.82
CA ALA A 248 -26.02 3.72 -19.61
C ALA A 248 -25.69 2.66 -20.67
N VAL A 249 -26.71 1.90 -21.11
CA VAL A 249 -26.57 0.91 -22.19
C VAL A 249 -26.30 1.62 -23.52
N ASP A 250 -27.03 2.69 -23.84
CA ASP A 250 -26.85 3.46 -25.08
C ASP A 250 -25.40 4.04 -25.14
N ALA A 251 -24.92 4.58 -24.02
CA ALA A 251 -23.53 5.08 -23.92
C ALA A 251 -22.49 3.96 -24.09
N ALA A 252 -22.78 2.77 -23.55
CA ALA A 252 -21.92 1.60 -23.70
C ALA A 252 -21.89 1.09 -25.14
N GLU A 253 -23.03 0.95 -25.80
CA GLU A 253 -23.15 0.53 -27.22
C GLU A 253 -22.47 1.54 -28.15
N ALA A 254 -22.61 2.85 -27.89
CA ALA A 254 -21.96 3.88 -28.69
C ALA A 254 -20.42 3.83 -28.58
N SER A 255 -19.89 3.49 -27.41
CA SER A 255 -18.43 3.46 -27.15
C SER A 255 -17.79 2.10 -27.43
N ALA A 256 -18.56 1.02 -27.42
CA ALA A 256 -18.10 -0.36 -27.56
C ALA A 256 -19.12 -1.18 -28.37
N PRO A 257 -19.31 -0.88 -29.67
CA PRO A 257 -20.38 -1.45 -30.50
C PRO A 257 -20.23 -2.97 -30.76
N ASP A 258 -18.99 -3.46 -30.73
CA ASP A 258 -18.69 -4.88 -30.92
C ASP A 258 -17.34 -5.26 -30.22
N VAL A 259 -17.10 -6.57 -30.13
CA VAL A 259 -15.90 -7.14 -29.51
C VAL A 259 -14.62 -6.68 -30.22
N GLN A 260 -14.65 -6.46 -31.54
CA GLN A 260 -13.48 -6.02 -32.31
C GLN A 260 -13.10 -4.56 -31.98
N ALA A 261 -14.10 -3.69 -31.81
CA ALA A 261 -13.87 -2.31 -31.36
C ALA A 261 -13.24 -2.28 -29.96
N VAL A 262 -13.76 -3.10 -29.04
CA VAL A 262 -13.19 -3.26 -27.71
C VAL A 262 -11.76 -3.79 -27.77
N ALA A 263 -11.48 -4.80 -28.60
CA ALA A 263 -10.16 -5.38 -28.78
C ALA A 263 -9.14 -4.33 -29.25
N ARG A 264 -9.50 -3.48 -30.22
CA ARG A 264 -8.64 -2.37 -30.67
C ARG A 264 -8.39 -1.35 -29.58
N ALA A 265 -9.43 -0.97 -28.83
CA ALA A 265 -9.30 -0.01 -27.72
C ALA A 265 -8.42 -0.57 -26.57
N CYS A 266 -8.64 -1.81 -26.19
CA CYS A 266 -7.91 -2.49 -25.13
C CYS A 266 -6.51 -2.96 -25.54
N GLY A 267 -6.21 -3.03 -26.85
CA GLY A 267 -4.92 -3.53 -27.35
C GLY A 267 -4.69 -5.01 -27.04
N THR A 268 -5.76 -5.82 -26.99
CA THR A 268 -5.70 -7.24 -26.68
C THR A 268 -6.53 -8.04 -27.68
N ASP A 269 -6.39 -9.36 -27.65
CA ASP A 269 -7.05 -10.27 -28.59
C ASP A 269 -8.59 -10.32 -28.39
N ALA A 270 -9.34 -10.21 -29.50
CA ALA A 270 -10.80 -10.23 -29.48
C ALA A 270 -11.38 -11.54 -28.94
N HIS A 271 -10.72 -12.67 -29.24
CA HIS A 271 -11.18 -13.99 -28.76
C HIS A 271 -11.08 -14.07 -27.23
N ARG A 272 -10.02 -13.52 -26.63
CA ARG A 272 -9.90 -13.45 -25.17
C ARG A 272 -10.96 -12.56 -24.52
N ILE A 273 -11.33 -11.44 -25.15
CA ILE A 273 -12.43 -10.58 -24.69
C ILE A 273 -13.76 -11.34 -24.74
N GLU A 274 -14.05 -11.99 -25.86
CA GLU A 274 -15.26 -12.78 -26.00
C GLU A 274 -15.32 -13.94 -25.00
N GLN A 275 -14.20 -14.63 -24.76
CA GLN A 275 -14.08 -15.65 -23.72
C GLN A 275 -14.40 -15.10 -22.34
N PHE A 276 -13.91 -13.90 -21.99
CA PHE A 276 -14.24 -13.22 -20.74
C PHE A 276 -15.73 -12.92 -20.63
N TYR A 277 -16.36 -12.38 -21.69
CA TYR A 277 -17.77 -12.07 -21.70
C TYR A 277 -18.65 -13.32 -21.55
N ARG A 278 -18.30 -14.39 -22.23
CA ARG A 278 -18.96 -15.70 -22.10
C ARG A 278 -18.81 -16.27 -20.68
N LEU A 279 -17.62 -16.17 -20.06
CA LEU A 279 -17.42 -16.60 -18.67
C LEU A 279 -18.31 -15.79 -17.71
N PHE A 280 -18.42 -14.46 -17.90
CA PHE A 280 -19.27 -13.61 -17.07
C PHE A 280 -20.76 -14.02 -17.21
N ALA A 281 -21.23 -14.26 -18.43
CA ALA A 281 -22.63 -14.63 -18.69
C ALA A 281 -22.97 -16.04 -18.18
N ALA A 282 -22.10 -17.02 -18.39
CA ALA A 282 -22.35 -18.42 -18.08
C ALA A 282 -22.36 -18.77 -16.59
N ASN A 283 -21.78 -17.92 -15.73
CA ASN A 283 -21.71 -18.16 -14.29
C ASN A 283 -22.77 -17.34 -13.56
N GLU A 284 -23.47 -17.94 -12.60
CA GLU A 284 -24.45 -17.21 -11.79
C GLU A 284 -23.77 -16.32 -10.74
N ARG A 285 -22.88 -16.93 -9.94
CA ARG A 285 -22.19 -16.24 -8.86
C ARG A 285 -20.89 -15.63 -9.36
N VAL A 286 -20.95 -14.36 -9.72
CA VAL A 286 -19.82 -13.57 -10.23
C VAL A 286 -19.47 -12.46 -9.28
N ILE A 287 -18.21 -12.41 -8.84
CA ILE A 287 -17.64 -11.31 -8.07
C ILE A 287 -16.55 -10.62 -8.88
N THR A 288 -16.63 -9.29 -8.99
CA THR A 288 -15.56 -8.47 -9.60
C THR A 288 -14.87 -7.69 -8.50
N ALA A 289 -13.70 -8.18 -8.07
CA ALA A 289 -12.87 -7.51 -7.07
C ALA A 289 -11.85 -6.61 -7.77
N PHE A 290 -11.77 -5.36 -7.35
CA PHE A 290 -10.88 -4.36 -7.95
C PHE A 290 -10.11 -3.56 -6.91
N SER A 291 -8.98 -2.98 -7.34
CA SER A 291 -8.09 -2.24 -6.47
C SER A 291 -7.47 -1.03 -7.21
N GLN A 292 -6.22 -0.69 -6.93
CA GLN A 292 -5.58 0.55 -7.36
C GLN A 292 -5.44 0.70 -8.88
N GLY A 293 -5.38 -0.37 -9.67
CA GLY A 293 -5.32 -0.28 -11.14
C GLY A 293 -6.58 0.32 -11.74
N VAL A 294 -7.75 0.11 -11.10
CA VAL A 294 -9.01 0.76 -11.45
C VAL A 294 -9.07 2.17 -10.86
N ASN A 295 -8.75 2.29 -9.56
CA ASN A 295 -8.98 3.52 -8.80
C ASN A 295 -8.01 4.66 -9.15
N GLN A 296 -6.70 4.36 -9.27
CA GLN A 296 -5.63 5.35 -9.49
C GLN A 296 -5.52 5.74 -10.97
N SER A 297 -6.55 6.35 -11.50
CA SER A 297 -6.70 6.76 -12.90
C SER A 297 -7.46 8.09 -12.99
N SER A 298 -7.19 8.88 -14.01
CA SER A 298 -7.94 10.10 -14.35
C SER A 298 -9.44 9.84 -14.67
N ALA A 299 -9.81 8.58 -14.95
CA ALA A 299 -11.18 8.12 -15.16
C ALA A 299 -11.60 7.06 -14.12
N GLY A 300 -10.99 7.05 -12.94
CA GLY A 300 -11.17 5.99 -11.93
C GLY A 300 -12.62 5.82 -11.49
N THR A 301 -13.35 6.91 -11.29
CA THR A 301 -14.77 6.88 -10.91
C THR A 301 -15.64 6.21 -11.99
N ASP A 302 -15.40 6.52 -13.27
CA ASP A 302 -16.15 5.93 -14.37
C ASP A 302 -15.77 4.45 -14.60
N LYS A 303 -14.52 4.06 -14.37
CA LYS A 303 -14.12 2.64 -14.36
C LYS A 303 -14.91 1.85 -13.30
N VAL A 304 -15.05 2.38 -12.11
CA VAL A 304 -15.84 1.76 -11.03
C VAL A 304 -17.32 1.65 -11.44
N ASN A 305 -17.90 2.71 -12.01
CA ASN A 305 -19.29 2.69 -12.44
C ASN A 305 -19.54 1.73 -13.62
N SER A 306 -18.60 1.60 -14.58
CA SER A 306 -18.73 0.62 -15.67
C SER A 306 -18.77 -0.83 -15.15
N ILE A 307 -17.97 -1.14 -14.11
CA ILE A 307 -18.03 -2.44 -13.41
C ILE A 307 -19.39 -2.62 -12.72
N ILE A 308 -19.84 -1.63 -11.95
CA ILE A 308 -21.11 -1.68 -11.22
C ILE A 308 -22.28 -1.87 -12.17
N ASN A 309 -22.29 -1.19 -13.32
CA ASN A 309 -23.36 -1.31 -14.32
C ASN A 309 -23.56 -2.75 -14.82
N CYS A 310 -22.47 -3.50 -15.02
CA CYS A 310 -22.58 -4.92 -15.43
C CYS A 310 -23.26 -5.78 -14.36
N HIS A 311 -22.96 -5.54 -13.09
CA HIS A 311 -23.60 -6.23 -11.97
C HIS A 311 -25.05 -5.81 -11.76
N LEU A 312 -25.38 -4.53 -11.95
CA LEU A 312 -26.76 -4.04 -11.89
C LEU A 312 -27.61 -4.64 -13.01
N LEU A 313 -27.08 -4.72 -14.26
CA LEU A 313 -27.80 -5.25 -15.40
C LEU A 313 -28.23 -6.72 -15.16
N THR A 314 -27.39 -7.49 -14.53
CA THR A 314 -27.59 -8.92 -14.28
C THR A 314 -28.19 -9.23 -12.90
N GLY A 315 -28.52 -8.22 -12.10
CA GLY A 315 -29.08 -8.38 -10.75
C GLY A 315 -28.13 -9.05 -9.75
N ARG A 316 -26.83 -8.98 -9.99
CA ARG A 316 -25.79 -9.63 -9.16
C ARG A 316 -25.26 -8.69 -8.11
N ILE A 317 -26.12 -8.25 -7.19
CA ILE A 317 -25.79 -7.40 -6.04
C ILE A 317 -26.60 -7.86 -4.82
N GLY A 318 -26.02 -7.78 -3.63
CA GLY A 318 -26.68 -8.13 -2.37
C GLY A 318 -26.91 -9.64 -2.18
N ARG A 319 -26.30 -10.49 -2.99
CA ARG A 319 -26.48 -11.95 -2.96
C ARG A 319 -25.15 -12.66 -2.72
N PRO A 320 -25.15 -13.83 -2.05
CA PRO A 320 -23.94 -14.59 -1.76
C PRO A 320 -23.10 -14.91 -3.01
N GLY A 321 -21.80 -14.59 -2.97
CA GLY A 321 -20.87 -14.86 -4.05
C GLY A 321 -20.98 -13.91 -5.26
N MET A 322 -21.66 -12.77 -5.12
CA MET A 322 -21.97 -11.88 -6.23
C MET A 322 -21.64 -10.43 -5.92
N GLY A 323 -21.33 -9.67 -6.97
CA GLY A 323 -21.27 -8.22 -6.94
C GLY A 323 -19.89 -7.61 -7.17
N PRO A 324 -19.83 -6.26 -7.24
CA PRO A 324 -18.57 -5.51 -7.25
C PRO A 324 -17.98 -5.46 -5.86
N PHE A 325 -16.68 -5.68 -5.73
CA PHE A 325 -15.97 -5.68 -4.45
C PHE A 325 -14.72 -4.82 -4.49
N SER A 326 -14.75 -3.70 -3.78
CA SER A 326 -13.64 -2.76 -3.66
C SER A 326 -12.66 -3.20 -2.57
N LEU A 327 -11.42 -3.47 -2.95
CA LEU A 327 -10.36 -3.93 -2.03
C LEU A 327 -9.53 -2.76 -1.52
N THR A 328 -9.83 -2.28 -0.33
CA THR A 328 -9.11 -1.17 0.33
C THR A 328 -7.64 -1.51 0.58
N GLY A 329 -6.75 -0.57 0.26
CA GLY A 329 -5.30 -0.75 0.43
C GLY A 329 -4.82 -0.60 1.87
N GLN A 330 -5.37 0.34 2.66
CA GLN A 330 -4.90 0.69 3.99
C GLN A 330 -5.75 0.07 5.11
N PRO A 331 -5.20 -0.12 6.33
CA PRO A 331 -5.86 -0.91 7.38
C PRO A 331 -7.13 -0.25 7.94
N ASN A 332 -7.22 1.08 7.94
CA ASN A 332 -8.35 1.83 8.46
C ASN A 332 -8.83 2.98 7.53
N ALA A 333 -8.64 2.84 6.22
CA ALA A 333 -9.18 3.82 5.28
C ALA A 333 -10.71 3.86 5.30
N MET A 334 -11.37 2.74 5.58
CA MET A 334 -12.82 2.67 5.77
C MET A 334 -13.25 3.45 7.02
N GLY A 335 -12.65 3.21 8.19
CA GLY A 335 -12.95 3.92 9.43
C GLY A 335 -12.71 5.44 9.32
N GLY A 336 -11.64 5.85 8.61
CA GLY A 336 -11.42 7.27 8.30
C GLY A 336 -12.56 7.90 7.49
N ARG A 337 -13.19 7.16 6.58
CA ARG A 337 -14.36 7.62 5.82
C ARG A 337 -15.63 7.64 6.66
N GLU A 338 -15.83 6.65 7.52
CA GLU A 338 -16.97 6.57 8.47
C GLU A 338 -17.06 7.83 9.36
N VAL A 339 -15.92 8.33 9.80
CA VAL A 339 -15.84 9.56 10.60
C VAL A 339 -15.78 10.85 9.77
N GLY A 340 -15.83 10.74 8.42
CA GLY A 340 -15.81 11.91 7.54
C GLY A 340 -14.43 12.53 7.37
N GLY A 341 -13.34 11.79 7.55
CA GLY A 341 -11.96 12.27 7.50
C GLY A 341 -11.40 12.63 6.10
N MET A 342 -12.28 12.87 5.11
CA MET A 342 -11.93 13.36 3.77
C MET A 342 -12.57 14.74 3.52
N ALA A 343 -11.94 15.54 2.69
CA ALA A 343 -12.27 16.93 2.44
C ALA A 343 -13.73 17.19 2.00
N ASN A 344 -14.37 16.23 1.37
CA ASN A 344 -15.74 16.34 0.84
C ASN A 344 -16.77 15.47 1.58
N MET A 345 -16.45 14.96 2.76
CA MET A 345 -17.33 14.09 3.56
C MET A 345 -17.63 14.72 4.92
N LEU A 346 -18.74 14.30 5.55
CA LEU A 346 -19.06 14.60 6.93
C LEU A 346 -19.14 13.28 7.71
N ALA A 347 -19.06 13.35 9.03
CA ALA A 347 -19.10 12.16 9.89
C ALA A 347 -20.38 11.34 9.69
N ALA A 348 -20.31 10.03 9.94
CA ALA A 348 -21.42 9.10 9.89
C ALA A 348 -22.13 9.02 8.53
N HIS A 349 -21.36 9.08 7.45
CA HIS A 349 -21.86 9.11 6.06
C HIS A 349 -22.86 10.23 5.77
N MET A 350 -22.84 11.29 6.56
CA MET A 350 -23.58 12.52 6.25
C MET A 350 -22.86 13.32 5.17
N ASP A 351 -23.62 14.13 4.44
CA ASP A 351 -23.11 14.95 3.35
C ASP A 351 -22.78 16.36 3.82
N LEU A 352 -21.57 16.81 3.52
CA LEU A 352 -21.12 18.16 3.84
C LEU A 352 -21.89 19.24 3.06
N ASP A 353 -22.37 18.92 1.84
CA ASP A 353 -23.16 19.83 1.03
C ASP A 353 -24.63 19.96 1.53
N ASN A 354 -25.11 19.01 2.35
CA ASN A 354 -26.46 19.03 2.89
C ASN A 354 -26.51 19.94 4.16
N PRO A 355 -27.28 21.05 4.14
CA PRO A 355 -27.36 21.96 5.29
C PRO A 355 -27.98 21.34 6.56
N GLU A 356 -28.93 20.40 6.40
CA GLU A 356 -29.55 19.70 7.54
C GLU A 356 -28.52 18.76 8.20
N HIS A 357 -27.73 18.05 7.40
CA HIS A 357 -26.66 17.22 7.94
C HIS A 357 -25.60 18.03 8.70
N ARG A 358 -25.23 19.20 8.15
CA ARG A 358 -24.29 20.11 8.85
C ARG A 358 -24.87 20.60 10.17
N ALA A 359 -26.13 21.06 10.18
CA ALA A 359 -26.81 21.55 11.38
C ALA A 359 -26.87 20.47 12.45
N ARG A 360 -27.24 19.26 12.07
CA ARG A 360 -27.33 18.09 12.95
C ARG A 360 -25.97 17.75 13.60
N VAL A 361 -24.91 17.71 12.81
CA VAL A 361 -23.55 17.43 13.32
C VAL A 361 -23.03 18.57 14.17
N GLN A 362 -23.31 19.84 13.80
CA GLN A 362 -22.92 21.03 14.55
C GLN A 362 -23.55 21.04 15.94
N GLU A 363 -24.84 20.77 16.02
CA GLU A 363 -25.58 20.67 17.29
C GLU A 363 -25.04 19.54 18.16
N PHE A 364 -24.83 18.34 17.58
CA PHE A 364 -24.31 17.19 18.30
C PHE A 364 -22.91 17.45 18.87
N TRP A 365 -22.00 18.02 18.07
CA TRP A 365 -20.64 18.36 18.52
C TRP A 365 -20.59 19.62 19.38
N ARG A 366 -21.65 20.42 19.39
CA ARG A 366 -21.68 21.78 19.97
C ARG A 366 -20.59 22.67 19.33
N GLY A 367 -20.37 22.47 18.04
CA GLY A 367 -19.31 23.14 17.30
C GLY A 367 -19.63 24.64 17.10
N PRO A 368 -18.71 25.55 17.41
CA PRO A 368 -18.94 26.99 17.22
C PRO A 368 -18.98 27.43 15.75
N ARG A 369 -18.32 26.65 14.88
CA ARG A 369 -18.19 26.96 13.44
C ARG A 369 -18.16 25.66 12.63
N MET A 370 -19.24 25.34 11.95
CA MET A 370 -19.28 24.20 11.03
C MET A 370 -18.75 24.60 9.65
N ALA A 371 -17.87 23.78 9.08
CA ALA A 371 -17.45 23.90 7.68
C ALA A 371 -18.68 23.88 6.76
N SER A 372 -18.80 24.86 5.87
CA SER A 372 -19.99 25.04 5.03
C SER A 372 -19.86 24.52 3.59
N ARG A 373 -18.67 24.13 3.17
CA ARG A 373 -18.34 23.65 1.82
C ARG A 373 -17.24 22.60 1.87
N PRO A 374 -17.10 21.75 0.82
CA PRO A 374 -15.98 20.85 0.68
C PRO A 374 -14.64 21.58 0.71
N GLY A 375 -13.65 20.94 1.35
CA GLY A 375 -12.27 21.40 1.38
C GLY A 375 -11.45 20.92 0.19
N LEU A 376 -10.16 21.19 0.25
CA LEU A 376 -9.19 20.81 -0.77
C LEU A 376 -8.85 19.32 -0.66
N LYS A 377 -8.93 18.60 -1.77
CA LYS A 377 -8.47 17.20 -1.88
C LYS A 377 -6.95 17.15 -1.88
N ALA A 378 -6.35 16.01 -1.56
CA ALA A 378 -4.92 15.87 -1.27
C ALA A 378 -3.99 16.59 -2.25
N VAL A 379 -4.14 16.40 -3.56
CA VAL A 379 -3.29 17.05 -4.56
C VAL A 379 -3.49 18.56 -4.56
N ASP A 380 -4.74 19.01 -4.58
CA ASP A 380 -5.09 20.44 -4.53
C ASP A 380 -4.67 21.08 -3.21
N LEU A 381 -4.71 20.33 -2.12
CA LEU A 381 -4.30 20.81 -0.80
C LEU A 381 -2.81 21.15 -0.77
N PHE A 382 -1.94 20.27 -1.29
CA PHE A 382 -0.50 20.56 -1.35
C PHE A 382 -0.16 21.62 -2.40
N GLU A 383 -0.95 21.75 -3.46
CA GLU A 383 -0.86 22.89 -4.38
C GLU A 383 -1.24 24.21 -3.69
N ALA A 384 -2.26 24.19 -2.84
CA ALA A 384 -2.62 25.36 -2.03
C ALA A 384 -1.55 25.72 -0.99
N VAL A 385 -0.85 24.73 -0.42
CA VAL A 385 0.34 24.99 0.41
C VAL A 385 1.44 25.62 -0.43
N HIS A 386 1.72 25.09 -1.62
CA HIS A 386 2.78 25.60 -2.52
C HIS A 386 2.53 27.04 -2.96
N SER A 387 1.27 27.39 -3.25
CA SER A 387 0.84 28.74 -3.64
C SER A 387 0.68 29.72 -2.47
N GLY A 388 0.84 29.28 -1.21
CA GLY A 388 0.69 30.08 0.00
C GLY A 388 -0.75 30.41 0.39
N LYS A 389 -1.76 29.73 -0.20
CA LYS A 389 -3.16 29.80 0.23
C LYS A 389 -3.37 29.09 1.56
N VAL A 390 -2.78 27.91 1.71
CA VAL A 390 -2.68 27.19 2.99
C VAL A 390 -1.31 27.54 3.58
N LYS A 391 -1.32 28.08 4.80
CA LYS A 391 -0.15 28.62 5.49
C LYS A 391 0.28 27.82 6.70
N ALA A 392 -0.61 26.98 7.23
CA ALA A 392 -0.27 26.03 8.28
C ALA A 392 -0.83 24.65 7.94
N ILE A 393 0.01 23.62 8.09
CA ILE A 393 -0.40 22.25 7.87
C ILE A 393 0.08 21.35 9.00
N TRP A 394 -0.80 20.43 9.43
CA TRP A 394 -0.43 19.34 10.35
C TRP A 394 -0.56 18.00 9.66
N ILE A 395 0.54 17.29 9.53
CA ILE A 395 0.64 15.98 8.88
C ILE A 395 0.70 14.89 9.96
N MET A 396 -0.13 13.83 9.82
CA MET A 396 -0.25 12.80 10.84
C MET A 396 -0.05 11.40 10.24
N ALA A 397 0.93 10.65 10.76
CA ALA A 397 1.20 9.23 10.46
C ALA A 397 1.35 8.92 8.95
N THR A 398 1.90 9.84 8.16
CA THR A 398 2.11 9.66 6.71
C THR A 398 3.30 10.45 6.19
N ASN A 399 3.83 10.07 5.01
CA ASN A 399 5.02 10.67 4.39
C ASN A 399 4.70 11.21 2.98
N PRO A 400 3.99 12.37 2.86
CA PRO A 400 3.53 12.92 1.59
C PRO A 400 4.67 13.29 0.63
N VAL A 401 5.85 13.67 1.12
CA VAL A 401 7.04 13.99 0.29
C VAL A 401 7.53 12.77 -0.52
N VAL A 402 7.07 11.57 -0.20
CA VAL A 402 7.37 10.35 -0.96
C VAL A 402 6.13 9.80 -1.67
N SER A 403 4.97 9.84 -1.01
CA SER A 403 3.78 9.11 -1.43
C SER A 403 2.83 9.90 -2.34
N LEU A 404 2.91 11.23 -2.38
CA LEU A 404 2.12 12.06 -3.30
C LEU A 404 2.74 12.08 -4.72
N PRO A 405 1.93 12.32 -5.77
CA PRO A 405 2.47 12.63 -7.09
C PRO A 405 3.20 13.98 -7.06
N ASP A 406 4.10 14.19 -8.02
CA ASP A 406 4.95 15.40 -8.10
C ASP A 406 5.64 15.71 -6.75
N ALA A 407 6.27 14.68 -6.17
CA ALA A 407 6.77 14.69 -4.80
C ALA A 407 7.81 15.80 -4.52
N ASP A 408 8.54 16.25 -5.56
CA ASP A 408 9.48 17.37 -5.42
C ASP A 408 8.75 18.71 -5.25
N ARG A 409 7.61 18.89 -5.89
CA ARG A 409 6.73 20.05 -5.67
C ARG A 409 6.10 20.01 -4.28
N VAL A 410 5.73 18.83 -3.77
CA VAL A 410 5.25 18.65 -2.39
C VAL A 410 6.35 19.04 -1.38
N ARG A 411 7.59 18.62 -1.62
CA ARG A 411 8.74 19.04 -0.80
C ARG A 411 8.89 20.56 -0.80
N ALA A 412 8.89 21.18 -1.97
CA ALA A 412 8.98 22.63 -2.12
C ALA A 412 7.81 23.37 -1.46
N ALA A 413 6.59 22.79 -1.49
CA ALA A 413 5.43 23.33 -0.79
C ALA A 413 5.65 23.39 0.73
N LEU A 414 6.10 22.30 1.34
CA LEU A 414 6.36 22.24 2.78
C LEU A 414 7.52 23.15 3.21
N GLN A 415 8.57 23.28 2.37
CA GLN A 415 9.67 24.22 2.63
C GLN A 415 9.25 25.69 2.65
N LYS A 416 8.20 26.06 1.91
CA LYS A 416 7.66 27.43 1.83
C LYS A 416 6.54 27.68 2.84
N CYS A 417 5.98 26.63 3.45
CA CYS A 417 4.84 26.75 4.35
C CYS A 417 5.23 27.47 5.64
N ASP A 418 4.44 28.45 6.06
CA ASP A 418 4.73 29.28 7.22
C ASP A 418 4.82 28.45 8.52
N PHE A 419 4.00 27.38 8.61
CA PHE A 419 4.02 26.50 9.77
C PHE A 419 3.68 25.05 9.40
N VAL A 420 4.58 24.12 9.75
CA VAL A 420 4.43 22.68 9.51
C VAL A 420 4.56 21.93 10.84
N ALA A 421 3.52 21.24 11.28
CA ALA A 421 3.54 20.29 12.38
C ALA A 421 3.46 18.87 11.83
N VAL A 422 4.19 17.92 12.44
CA VAL A 422 4.13 16.50 12.08
C VAL A 422 3.99 15.65 13.33
N SER A 423 2.97 14.79 13.37
CA SER A 423 2.84 13.70 14.35
C SER A 423 3.24 12.40 13.69
N ASP A 424 4.29 11.76 14.17
CA ASP A 424 4.77 10.48 13.65
C ASP A 424 5.42 9.64 14.77
N CYS A 425 5.51 8.34 14.57
CA CYS A 425 6.26 7.45 15.45
C CYS A 425 7.73 7.28 15.02
N VAL A 426 8.11 7.76 13.83
CA VAL A 426 9.46 7.68 13.25
C VAL A 426 10.11 9.06 13.26
N ALA A 427 11.36 9.15 13.75
CA ALA A 427 12.06 10.42 13.91
C ALA A 427 12.47 11.04 12.57
N ARG A 428 12.89 10.21 11.60
CA ARG A 428 13.43 10.66 10.31
C ARG A 428 12.66 10.09 9.15
N THR A 429 12.04 10.95 8.38
CA THR A 429 11.42 10.69 7.08
C THR A 429 11.62 11.91 6.21
N ASP A 430 11.39 11.78 4.89
CA ASP A 430 11.42 12.95 3.98
C ASP A 430 10.48 14.07 4.43
N THR A 431 9.40 13.75 5.15
CA THR A 431 8.42 14.73 5.64
C THR A 431 8.80 15.30 7.01
N THR A 432 9.22 14.46 7.98
CA THR A 432 9.61 14.95 9.32
C THR A 432 10.79 15.88 9.27
N ALA A 433 11.68 15.72 8.28
CA ALA A 433 12.83 16.62 8.05
C ALA A 433 12.44 18.08 7.72
N LEU A 434 11.17 18.32 7.38
CA LEU A 434 10.65 19.66 7.02
C LEU A 434 9.73 20.25 8.10
N ALA A 435 9.58 19.58 9.25
CA ALA A 435 8.68 20.00 10.30
C ALA A 435 9.28 21.10 11.19
N HIS A 436 8.46 22.09 11.53
CA HIS A 436 8.77 23.06 12.58
C HIS A 436 8.52 22.49 13.98
N VAL A 437 7.49 21.61 14.10
CA VAL A 437 7.17 20.90 15.32
C VAL A 437 7.00 19.41 15.04
N LEU A 438 7.71 18.56 15.79
CA LEU A 438 7.56 17.11 15.76
C LEU A 438 6.93 16.62 17.06
N LEU A 439 5.86 15.84 16.93
CA LEU A 439 5.06 15.30 18.03
C LEU A 439 5.18 13.76 18.05
N PRO A 440 5.75 13.16 19.10
CA PRO A 440 5.96 11.71 19.17
C PRO A 440 4.65 10.96 19.36
N ALA A 441 4.20 10.30 18.29
CA ALA A 441 2.99 9.50 18.29
C ALA A 441 3.25 8.04 18.68
N ALA A 442 2.25 7.41 19.30
CA ALA A 442 2.25 5.98 19.61
C ALA A 442 2.32 5.13 18.33
N ALA A 443 3.12 4.06 18.34
CA ALA A 443 3.19 3.09 17.26
C ALA A 443 2.14 1.98 17.39
N TRP A 444 2.09 1.07 16.42
CA TRP A 444 1.10 -0.01 16.35
C TRP A 444 0.90 -0.80 17.65
N GLY A 445 1.95 -1.25 18.30
CA GLY A 445 1.84 -2.07 19.53
C GLY A 445 1.43 -1.29 20.78
N GLU A 446 1.36 0.02 20.71
CA GLU A 446 1.19 0.98 21.79
C GLU A 446 -0.18 1.69 21.74
N LYS A 447 -0.93 1.52 20.63
CA LYS A 447 -2.23 2.17 20.37
C LYS A 447 -3.39 1.28 20.79
N ASP A 448 -4.45 1.91 21.31
CA ASP A 448 -5.75 1.32 21.61
C ASP A 448 -6.88 2.08 20.91
N GLY A 449 -7.81 1.34 20.29
CA GLY A 449 -8.93 1.88 19.54
C GLY A 449 -9.54 0.87 18.58
N THR A 450 -10.14 1.36 17.48
CA THR A 450 -10.81 0.54 16.47
C THR A 450 -10.29 0.81 15.06
N VAL A 451 -10.46 -0.19 14.18
CA VAL A 451 -10.18 -0.09 12.74
C VAL A 451 -11.29 -0.80 11.97
N THR A 452 -11.61 -0.30 10.76
CA THR A 452 -12.58 -0.92 9.86
C THR A 452 -11.92 -1.37 8.57
N ASN A 453 -12.07 -2.65 8.22
CA ASN A 453 -11.47 -3.27 7.02
C ASN A 453 -12.33 -3.13 5.75
N SER A 454 -11.85 -3.71 4.62
CA SER A 454 -12.51 -3.59 3.30
C SER A 454 -13.92 -4.19 3.25
N GLU A 455 -14.27 -5.13 4.14
CA GLU A 455 -15.61 -5.72 4.22
C GLU A 455 -16.49 -5.05 5.29
N ARG A 456 -16.20 -3.79 5.67
CA ARG A 456 -16.98 -3.05 6.68
C ARG A 456 -16.91 -3.64 8.10
N ARG A 457 -15.87 -4.42 8.39
CA ARG A 457 -15.72 -5.08 9.70
C ARG A 457 -14.91 -4.21 10.65
N ILE A 458 -15.56 -3.71 11.70
CA ILE A 458 -14.92 -3.04 12.83
C ILE A 458 -14.22 -4.10 13.69
N SER A 459 -12.97 -3.85 14.05
CA SER A 459 -12.17 -4.70 14.92
C SER A 459 -11.39 -3.87 15.92
N ARG A 460 -11.24 -4.38 17.12
CA ARG A 460 -10.42 -3.73 18.16
C ARG A 460 -8.94 -3.90 17.83
N GLN A 461 -8.20 -2.79 17.80
CA GLN A 461 -6.75 -2.77 17.94
C GLN A 461 -6.43 -2.51 19.41
N ARG A 462 -5.74 -3.44 20.06
CA ARG A 462 -5.37 -3.36 21.48
C ARG A 462 -3.88 -3.20 21.62
N ALA A 463 -3.46 -2.31 22.52
CA ALA A 463 -2.05 -2.17 22.89
C ALA A 463 -1.54 -3.43 23.61
N PHE A 464 -0.35 -3.88 23.27
CA PHE A 464 0.35 -4.97 23.94
C PHE A 464 1.74 -4.55 24.46
N GLN A 465 2.10 -3.28 24.24
CA GLN A 465 3.30 -2.63 24.75
C GLN A 465 2.92 -1.30 25.42
N PRO A 466 3.67 -0.87 26.45
CA PRO A 466 3.51 0.46 27.01
C PRO A 466 3.97 1.52 26.03
N LEU A 467 3.49 2.73 26.20
CA LEU A 467 4.00 3.92 25.49
C LEU A 467 5.47 4.13 25.86
N PRO A 468 6.38 4.28 24.88
CA PRO A 468 7.79 4.52 25.17
C PRO A 468 8.04 6.02 25.45
N ALA A 469 8.90 6.29 26.39
CA ALA A 469 9.33 7.65 26.75
C ALA A 469 8.15 8.63 26.89
N GLU A 470 8.08 9.64 26.02
CA GLU A 470 7.00 10.65 26.04
C GLU A 470 5.99 10.49 24.91
N ALA A 471 6.00 9.38 24.14
CA ALA A 471 5.03 9.16 23.06
C ALA A 471 3.58 9.17 23.59
N LYS A 472 2.65 9.69 22.78
CA LYS A 472 1.23 9.80 23.12
C LYS A 472 0.34 9.28 21.98
N PRO A 473 -0.90 8.81 22.25
CA PRO A 473 -1.87 8.50 21.21
C PRO A 473 -2.22 9.75 20.37
N ASP A 474 -2.47 9.57 19.07
CA ASP A 474 -2.78 10.68 18.16
C ASP A 474 -4.04 11.44 18.59
N TRP A 475 -5.12 10.73 19.00
CA TRP A 475 -6.33 11.36 19.52
C TRP A 475 -6.05 12.30 20.71
N TRP A 476 -5.17 11.90 21.62
CA TRP A 476 -4.79 12.71 22.77
C TRP A 476 -4.06 13.99 22.33
N ILE A 477 -3.11 13.84 21.39
CA ILE A 477 -2.34 14.98 20.86
C ILE A 477 -3.28 16.02 20.24
N VAL A 478 -4.23 15.56 19.42
CA VAL A 478 -5.23 16.46 18.78
C VAL A 478 -6.13 17.10 19.82
N ALA A 479 -6.65 16.34 20.79
CA ALA A 479 -7.50 16.87 21.86
C ALA A 479 -6.76 17.91 22.69
N GLN A 480 -5.47 17.70 23.02
CA GLN A 480 -4.68 18.68 23.78
C GLN A 480 -4.43 19.98 23.01
N VAL A 481 -4.24 19.92 21.70
CA VAL A 481 -4.15 21.11 20.84
C VAL A 481 -5.50 21.83 20.81
N ALA A 482 -6.61 21.10 20.60
CA ALA A 482 -7.96 21.69 20.61
C ALA A 482 -8.29 22.41 21.92
N ARG A 483 -7.92 21.82 23.07
CA ARG A 483 -8.10 22.44 24.39
C ARG A 483 -7.31 23.73 24.52
N ARG A 484 -6.09 23.82 24.01
CA ARG A 484 -5.27 25.06 24.00
C ARG A 484 -5.78 26.13 23.02
N MET A 485 -6.54 25.70 22.00
CA MET A 485 -7.29 26.62 21.13
C MET A 485 -8.60 27.12 21.77
N GLY A 486 -8.92 26.73 23.03
CA GLY A 486 -10.08 27.18 23.78
C GLY A 486 -11.26 26.20 23.83
N PHE A 487 -11.17 25.03 23.18
CA PHE A 487 -12.27 24.06 23.09
C PHE A 487 -12.15 22.98 24.16
N THR A 488 -12.19 23.39 25.45
CA THR A 488 -11.84 22.51 26.58
C THR A 488 -12.89 21.43 26.89
N LYS A 489 -14.19 21.77 26.79
CA LYS A 489 -15.28 20.85 27.16
C LYS A 489 -15.54 19.77 26.12
N GLU A 490 -15.47 20.13 24.85
CA GLU A 490 -15.83 19.27 23.72
C GLU A 490 -14.73 18.27 23.36
N PHE A 491 -13.51 18.49 23.89
CA PHE A 491 -12.34 17.60 23.70
C PHE A 491 -11.80 17.06 25.02
N ASP A 492 -12.67 16.89 26.02
CA ASP A 492 -12.31 16.34 27.34
C ASP A 492 -12.46 14.82 27.36
N TYR A 493 -11.68 14.16 26.54
CA TYR A 493 -11.63 12.70 26.48
C TYR A 493 -10.54 12.15 27.39
N SER A 494 -10.83 11.07 28.11
CA SER A 494 -9.91 10.34 28.99
C SER A 494 -9.42 9.04 28.35
N GLU A 495 -10.23 8.42 27.49
CA GLU A 495 -9.92 7.14 26.84
C GLU A 495 -10.61 7.00 25.48
N PRO A 496 -10.09 6.13 24.59
CA PRO A 496 -10.65 5.96 23.24
C PRO A 496 -12.09 5.42 23.21
N ALA A 497 -12.53 4.73 24.27
CA ALA A 497 -13.90 4.24 24.39
C ALA A 497 -14.93 5.38 24.38
N GLU A 498 -14.62 6.53 24.98
CA GLU A 498 -15.50 7.70 25.01
C GLU A 498 -15.66 8.32 23.60
N ILE A 499 -14.56 8.32 22.81
CA ILE A 499 -14.58 8.82 21.44
C ILE A 499 -15.39 7.87 20.56
N PHE A 500 -15.19 6.55 20.73
CA PHE A 500 -15.96 5.54 20.02
C PHE A 500 -17.47 5.62 20.34
N ASP A 501 -17.83 5.83 21.60
CA ASP A 501 -19.22 6.02 22.00
C ASP A 501 -19.84 7.28 21.36
N GLU A 502 -19.13 8.40 21.35
CA GLU A 502 -19.57 9.63 20.69
C GLU A 502 -19.80 9.38 19.19
N HIS A 503 -18.88 8.69 18.52
CA HIS A 503 -19.02 8.30 17.10
C HIS A 503 -20.23 7.39 16.87
N ALA A 504 -20.43 6.38 17.74
CA ALA A 504 -21.55 5.46 17.62
C ALA A 504 -22.90 6.19 17.79
N ARG A 505 -23.01 7.07 18.79
CA ARG A 505 -24.22 7.90 18.99
C ARG A 505 -24.49 8.82 17.80
N LEU A 506 -23.46 9.42 17.20
CA LEU A 506 -23.61 10.27 16.02
C LEU A 506 -24.12 9.48 14.82
N SER A 507 -23.69 8.21 14.65
CA SER A 507 -24.06 7.40 13.50
C SER A 507 -25.56 7.08 13.43
N THR A 508 -26.20 6.92 14.59
CA THR A 508 -27.64 6.60 14.67
C THR A 508 -28.53 7.83 14.81
N LEU A 509 -27.92 9.04 15.04
CA LEU A 509 -28.67 10.27 15.22
C LEU A 509 -29.52 10.58 13.99
N GLU A 510 -30.86 10.55 14.15
CA GLU A 510 -31.85 10.75 13.06
C GLU A 510 -31.50 9.94 11.78
N ASN A 511 -31.01 8.72 11.95
CA ASN A 511 -30.68 7.85 10.83
C ASN A 511 -31.92 7.12 10.30
N GLY A 512 -32.63 6.37 11.11
CA GLY A 512 -33.85 5.67 10.68
C GLY A 512 -33.68 4.79 9.42
N GLY A 513 -32.45 4.38 9.08
CA GLY A 513 -32.11 3.64 7.86
C GLY A 513 -31.88 4.50 6.62
N THR A 514 -31.88 5.83 6.75
CA THR A 514 -31.60 6.76 5.63
C THR A 514 -30.13 6.82 5.24
N ARG A 515 -29.23 6.38 6.11
CA ARG A 515 -27.79 6.26 5.85
C ARG A 515 -27.35 4.82 6.08
N GLY A 516 -26.53 4.30 5.20
CA GLY A 516 -26.06 2.91 5.26
C GLY A 516 -25.10 2.63 6.42
N PHE A 517 -24.43 3.65 6.94
CA PHE A 517 -23.58 3.54 8.13
C PHE A 517 -24.39 3.82 9.42
N ASP A 518 -24.55 2.82 10.25
CA ASP A 518 -25.20 2.91 11.56
C ASP A 518 -24.53 1.91 12.52
N ILE A 519 -23.94 2.42 13.59
CA ILE A 519 -23.38 1.61 14.68
C ILE A 519 -23.99 1.98 16.04
N GLY A 520 -25.22 2.48 16.04
CA GLY A 520 -25.96 2.86 17.25
C GLY A 520 -26.13 1.72 18.25
N GLY A 521 -26.16 0.47 17.77
CA GLY A 521 -26.17 -0.69 18.63
C GLY A 521 -24.89 -0.93 19.44
N LEU A 522 -23.81 -0.20 19.09
CA LEU A 522 -22.53 -0.17 19.83
C LEU A 522 -22.38 1.06 20.72
N ALA A 523 -23.39 1.94 20.80
CA ALA A 523 -23.39 3.07 21.72
C ALA A 523 -23.64 2.61 23.16
N GLY A 524 -23.09 3.33 24.13
CA GLY A 524 -23.25 3.05 25.55
C GLY A 524 -22.60 1.74 26.00
N LEU A 525 -21.59 1.24 25.32
CA LEU A 525 -20.78 0.13 25.77
C LEU A 525 -20.05 0.50 27.06
N THR A 526 -20.14 -0.37 28.07
CA THR A 526 -19.25 -0.27 29.23
C THR A 526 -17.80 -0.47 28.79
N ARG A 527 -16.86 0.01 29.60
CA ARG A 527 -15.42 -0.20 29.33
C ARG A 527 -15.10 -1.69 29.08
N GLN A 528 -15.66 -2.60 29.88
CA GLN A 528 -15.44 -4.04 29.71
C GLN A 528 -16.03 -4.58 28.40
N GLU A 529 -17.18 -4.09 27.96
CA GLU A 529 -17.79 -4.48 26.69
C GLU A 529 -16.99 -3.94 25.51
N TYR A 530 -16.52 -2.67 25.58
CA TYR A 530 -15.62 -2.11 24.56
C TYR A 530 -14.31 -2.89 24.46
N GLU A 531 -13.68 -3.23 25.61
CA GLU A 531 -12.48 -4.06 25.63
C GLU A 531 -12.72 -5.45 25.01
N ASN A 532 -13.87 -6.03 25.20
CA ASN A 532 -14.23 -7.36 24.70
C ASN A 532 -14.97 -7.32 23.34
N LEU A 533 -15.10 -6.15 22.70
CA LEU A 533 -15.81 -6.02 21.43
C LEU A 533 -15.22 -6.99 20.39
N ALA A 534 -16.07 -7.92 19.96
CA ALA A 534 -15.75 -8.86 18.89
C ALA A 534 -15.79 -8.17 17.51
N PRO A 535 -15.06 -8.68 16.51
CA PRO A 535 -15.13 -8.15 15.15
C PRO A 535 -16.57 -8.19 14.60
N VAL A 536 -17.10 -7.04 14.18
CA VAL A 536 -18.50 -6.90 13.73
C VAL A 536 -18.59 -6.06 12.45
N GLN A 537 -19.41 -6.50 11.50
CA GLN A 537 -19.66 -5.74 10.24
C GLN A 537 -20.85 -4.79 10.44
N TRP A 538 -20.64 -3.51 10.13
CA TRP A 538 -21.75 -2.56 10.13
C TRP A 538 -22.65 -2.71 8.88
N PRO A 539 -23.93 -2.34 8.94
CA PRO A 539 -24.67 -1.69 10.03
C PRO A 539 -24.90 -2.57 11.27
N VAL A 540 -24.92 -1.91 12.45
CA VAL A 540 -25.28 -2.47 13.75
C VAL A 540 -26.28 -1.51 14.43
N PRO A 541 -27.53 -1.40 13.92
CA PRO A 541 -28.44 -0.32 14.30
C PRO A 541 -29.04 -0.45 15.71
N ARG A 542 -28.97 -1.62 16.33
CA ARG A 542 -29.52 -1.86 17.69
C ARG A 542 -28.65 -2.80 18.51
N ARG A 543 -28.74 -2.66 19.81
CA ARG A 543 -28.04 -3.55 20.76
C ARG A 543 -28.34 -5.01 20.47
N GLY A 544 -27.30 -5.86 20.51
CA GLY A 544 -27.44 -7.31 20.28
C GLY A 544 -27.60 -7.68 18.79
N HIS A 545 -27.55 -6.73 17.87
CA HIS A 545 -27.48 -7.02 16.43
C HIS A 545 -26.10 -7.60 16.08
N GLY A 546 -26.07 -8.77 15.46
CA GLY A 546 -24.83 -9.51 15.13
C GLY A 546 -24.01 -8.93 13.99
N GLY A 547 -24.38 -7.75 13.46
CA GLY A 547 -23.80 -7.13 12.26
C GLY A 547 -24.53 -7.52 10.98
N THR A 548 -24.17 -6.84 9.88
CA THR A 548 -24.76 -7.05 8.54
C THR A 548 -23.71 -7.50 7.57
N GLN A 549 -23.75 -8.75 7.17
CA GLN A 549 -22.73 -9.36 6.33
C GLN A 549 -22.73 -8.81 4.90
N ARG A 550 -23.93 -8.68 4.29
CA ARG A 550 -24.12 -8.13 2.95
C ARG A 550 -25.13 -6.99 2.98
N LEU A 551 -24.90 -5.98 2.15
CA LEU A 551 -25.83 -4.88 1.96
C LEU A 551 -26.74 -5.17 0.75
N PHE A 552 -27.92 -4.54 0.73
CA PHE A 552 -28.87 -4.57 -0.40
C PHE A 552 -29.51 -5.95 -0.66
N GLU A 553 -29.58 -6.82 0.35
CA GLU A 553 -30.28 -8.12 0.21
C GLU A 553 -31.79 -7.94 -0.06
N ASP A 554 -32.36 -6.82 0.40
CA ASP A 554 -33.73 -6.40 0.16
C ASP A 554 -33.94 -5.60 -1.15
N GLY A 555 -32.89 -5.39 -1.93
CA GLY A 555 -32.90 -4.59 -3.16
C GLY A 555 -33.05 -3.08 -2.93
N ARG A 556 -32.94 -2.57 -1.68
CA ARG A 556 -33.03 -1.14 -1.35
C ARG A 556 -31.65 -0.50 -1.25
N PHE A 557 -31.49 0.59 -1.99
CA PHE A 557 -30.26 1.41 -2.02
C PHE A 557 -30.49 2.74 -1.30
N GLN A 558 -29.40 3.51 -1.08
CA GLN A 558 -29.43 4.70 -0.23
C GLN A 558 -29.81 6.00 -0.97
N HIS A 559 -30.28 5.91 -2.21
CA HIS A 559 -30.93 7.05 -2.86
C HIS A 559 -32.34 7.27 -2.28
N ALA A 560 -32.85 8.50 -2.36
CA ALA A 560 -34.15 8.88 -1.77
C ALA A 560 -35.34 7.99 -2.22
N ASP A 561 -35.27 7.44 -3.42
CA ASP A 561 -36.27 6.52 -3.98
C ASP A 561 -35.97 5.03 -3.71
N GLY A 562 -34.90 4.74 -2.98
CA GLY A 562 -34.47 3.37 -2.68
C GLY A 562 -33.87 2.60 -3.85
N LYS A 563 -33.58 3.23 -5.00
CA LYS A 563 -33.09 2.56 -6.22
C LYS A 563 -31.64 2.86 -6.53
N ALA A 564 -30.91 1.87 -7.04
CA ALA A 564 -29.58 2.06 -7.60
C ALA A 564 -29.62 2.88 -8.90
N ARG A 565 -28.50 3.48 -9.24
CA ARG A 565 -28.32 4.26 -10.47
C ARG A 565 -27.36 3.56 -11.42
N PHE A 566 -27.79 3.31 -12.64
CA PHE A 566 -26.88 3.11 -13.75
C PHE A 566 -26.27 4.47 -14.12
N ILE A 567 -24.97 4.49 -14.30
CA ILE A 567 -24.22 5.70 -14.64
C ILE A 567 -23.65 5.56 -16.04
N PRO A 568 -24.04 6.40 -16.99
CA PRO A 568 -23.38 6.43 -18.30
C PRO A 568 -21.89 6.76 -18.13
N THR A 569 -21.03 5.92 -18.70
CA THR A 569 -19.58 6.04 -18.60
C THR A 569 -18.94 6.14 -19.99
N PRO A 570 -18.97 7.33 -20.63
CA PRO A 570 -18.25 7.53 -21.89
C PRO A 570 -16.74 7.36 -21.61
N PRO A 571 -16.02 6.53 -22.41
CA PRO A 571 -14.61 6.33 -22.18
C PRO A 571 -13.82 7.63 -22.36
N SER A 572 -12.98 7.95 -21.39
CA SER A 572 -11.94 8.95 -21.51
C SER A 572 -10.57 8.27 -21.44
N GLY A 573 -9.62 8.75 -22.24
CA GLY A 573 -8.25 8.26 -22.17
C GLY A 573 -7.57 8.66 -20.87
N PRO A 574 -6.33 8.15 -20.63
CA PRO A 574 -5.47 8.67 -19.57
C PRO A 574 -5.26 10.18 -19.71
N GLY A 575 -4.99 10.85 -18.59
CA GLY A 575 -4.84 12.31 -18.54
C GLY A 575 -3.63 12.88 -19.29
N SER A 576 -2.70 12.00 -19.72
CA SER A 576 -1.58 12.36 -20.60
C SER A 576 -1.30 11.22 -21.59
N ALA A 577 -0.96 11.59 -22.84
CA ALA A 577 -0.59 10.62 -23.86
C ALA A 577 0.94 10.42 -23.86
N VAL A 578 1.39 9.24 -24.26
CA VAL A 578 2.79 8.99 -24.62
C VAL A 578 3.10 9.70 -25.95
N ASP A 579 4.36 10.14 -26.09
CA ASP A 579 4.89 10.82 -27.27
C ASP A 579 6.32 10.33 -27.57
N GLU A 580 7.00 10.98 -28.53
CA GLU A 580 8.37 10.61 -28.90
C GLU A 580 9.39 10.90 -27.80
N ASP A 581 9.16 11.93 -26.97
CA ASP A 581 10.03 12.28 -25.85
C ASP A 581 9.83 11.32 -24.65
N PHE A 582 8.61 10.83 -24.45
CA PHE A 582 8.22 9.93 -23.36
C PHE A 582 7.42 8.73 -23.89
N PRO A 583 8.09 7.76 -24.57
CA PRO A 583 7.42 6.71 -25.33
C PRO A 583 6.86 5.57 -24.48
N PHE A 584 7.17 5.49 -23.18
CA PHE A 584 6.72 4.44 -22.29
C PHE A 584 5.62 4.91 -21.35
N VAL A 585 4.74 4.00 -21.00
CA VAL A 585 3.79 4.18 -19.89
C VAL A 585 4.44 3.69 -18.59
N LEU A 586 4.74 4.58 -17.68
CA LEU A 586 5.16 4.25 -16.31
C LEU A 586 3.95 3.84 -15.48
N ASN A 587 3.97 2.61 -14.98
CA ASN A 587 3.07 2.06 -13.98
C ASN A 587 3.83 1.94 -12.65
N THR A 588 3.25 2.42 -11.57
CA THR A 588 3.84 2.30 -10.24
C THR A 588 3.05 1.34 -9.35
N GLY A 589 3.71 0.69 -8.40
CA GLY A 589 3.02 -0.26 -7.54
C GLY A 589 3.83 -0.77 -6.37
N ARG A 590 3.24 -1.71 -5.63
CA ARG A 590 3.88 -2.35 -4.47
C ARG A 590 4.65 -3.61 -4.86
N ILE A 591 5.68 -3.93 -4.09
CA ILE A 591 6.31 -5.24 -4.09
C ILE A 591 5.78 -6.09 -2.93
N ARG A 592 6.01 -7.39 -2.98
CA ARG A 592 5.42 -8.41 -2.10
C ARG A 592 5.64 -8.13 -0.61
N ASP A 593 6.89 -7.80 -0.23
CA ASP A 593 7.31 -7.81 1.16
C ASP A 593 7.45 -6.41 1.77
N GLN A 594 7.23 -5.32 0.99
CA GLN A 594 7.32 -3.96 1.47
C GLN A 594 5.95 -3.29 1.64
N TRP A 595 5.90 -2.25 2.50
CA TRP A 595 4.71 -1.48 2.78
C TRP A 595 4.98 0.03 2.70
N HIS A 596 4.22 0.72 1.83
CA HIS A 596 4.33 2.17 1.56
C HIS A 596 5.79 2.67 1.51
N THR A 597 6.18 3.62 2.38
CA THR A 597 7.52 4.22 2.40
C THR A 597 8.52 3.47 3.29
N MET A 598 8.25 2.20 3.57
CA MET A 598 9.13 1.26 4.28
C MET A 598 9.44 1.60 5.74
N THR A 599 8.91 2.67 6.32
CA THR A 599 9.21 3.12 7.69
C THR A 599 9.02 2.05 8.78
N ARG A 600 8.25 0.98 8.47
CA ARG A 600 8.10 -0.18 9.33
C ARG A 600 8.77 -1.43 8.74
N THR A 601 8.49 -1.77 7.48
CA THR A 601 8.96 -3.02 6.88
C THR A 601 10.46 -3.07 6.67
N SER A 602 11.14 -1.94 6.44
CA SER A 602 12.61 -1.87 6.34
C SER A 602 13.33 -2.30 7.63
N ARG A 603 12.63 -2.32 8.77
CA ARG A 603 13.17 -2.74 10.07
C ARG A 603 13.30 -4.26 10.20
N SER A 604 12.59 -5.02 9.34
CA SER A 604 12.64 -6.48 9.30
C SER A 604 13.65 -6.97 8.26
N PRO A 605 14.77 -7.56 8.65
CA PRO A 605 15.79 -8.05 7.74
C PRO A 605 15.23 -8.99 6.66
N ARG A 606 14.40 -9.97 7.04
CA ARG A 606 13.84 -10.95 6.10
C ARG A 606 12.88 -10.36 5.06
N LEU A 607 12.27 -9.20 5.33
CA LEU A 607 11.43 -8.51 4.34
C LEU A 607 12.27 -7.74 3.31
N ASN A 608 13.52 -7.42 3.64
CA ASN A 608 14.45 -6.72 2.76
C ASN A 608 15.21 -7.67 1.81
N GLU A 609 15.25 -8.98 2.11
CA GLU A 609 16.05 -9.95 1.34
C GLU A 609 15.48 -10.23 -0.05
N HIS A 610 14.17 -10.18 -0.23
CA HIS A 610 13.52 -10.54 -1.49
C HIS A 610 13.85 -9.55 -2.63
N LEU A 611 13.66 -8.26 -2.39
CA LEU A 611 13.97 -7.18 -3.34
C LEU A 611 14.63 -6.01 -2.59
N PRO A 612 15.96 -6.03 -2.46
CA PRO A 612 16.68 -5.09 -1.60
C PRO A 612 16.98 -3.73 -2.26
N GLU A 613 16.76 -3.59 -3.56
CA GLU A 613 17.07 -2.38 -4.34
C GLU A 613 15.87 -1.87 -5.13
N PRO A 614 15.81 -0.54 -5.42
CA PRO A 614 14.83 0.00 -6.36
C PRO A 614 15.15 -0.48 -7.78
N PHE A 615 14.10 -0.81 -8.53
CA PHE A 615 14.26 -1.33 -9.88
C PHE A 615 13.22 -0.74 -10.84
N VAL A 616 13.54 -0.81 -12.13
CA VAL A 616 12.59 -0.59 -13.21
C VAL A 616 12.46 -1.89 -14.01
N ASP A 617 11.23 -2.45 -14.05
CA ASP A 617 10.90 -3.60 -14.89
C ASP A 617 10.46 -3.12 -16.28
N LEU A 618 10.99 -3.74 -17.33
CA LEU A 618 10.55 -3.50 -18.70
C LEU A 618 10.65 -4.77 -19.55
N HIS A 619 9.95 -4.79 -20.68
CA HIS A 619 10.02 -5.90 -21.61
C HIS A 619 11.43 -6.00 -22.23
N ALA A 620 11.94 -7.22 -22.41
CA ALA A 620 13.30 -7.44 -22.91
C ALA A 620 13.58 -6.75 -24.27
N GLN A 621 12.60 -6.72 -25.19
CA GLN A 621 12.74 -6.03 -26.48
C GLN A 621 12.73 -4.50 -26.33
N ASP A 622 12.02 -3.95 -25.32
CA ASP A 622 12.03 -2.53 -25.03
C ASP A 622 13.37 -2.13 -24.42
N ALA A 623 13.94 -2.97 -23.55
CA ALA A 623 15.28 -2.78 -23.00
C ALA A 623 16.34 -2.70 -24.13
N LEU A 624 16.25 -3.56 -25.13
CA LEU A 624 17.14 -3.53 -26.31
C LEU A 624 16.97 -2.25 -27.12
N SER A 625 15.72 -1.78 -27.32
CA SER A 625 15.45 -0.57 -28.11
C SER A 625 16.01 0.71 -27.50
N VAL A 626 16.17 0.75 -26.17
CA VAL A 626 16.74 1.90 -25.43
C VAL A 626 18.15 1.63 -24.91
N ALA A 627 18.80 0.54 -25.36
CA ALA A 627 20.17 0.18 -25.02
C ALA A 627 20.46 0.03 -23.51
N VAL A 628 19.47 -0.44 -22.71
CA VAL A 628 19.66 -0.78 -21.30
C VAL A 628 19.73 -2.32 -21.14
N LYS A 629 20.50 -2.80 -20.15
CA LYS A 629 20.71 -4.22 -19.93
C LYS A 629 20.31 -4.60 -18.50
N GLU A 630 19.91 -5.86 -18.35
CA GLU A 630 19.66 -6.49 -17.04
C GLU A 630 20.79 -6.21 -16.06
N GLY A 631 20.46 -5.75 -14.84
CA GLY A 631 21.43 -5.49 -13.78
C GLY A 631 22.19 -4.16 -13.89
N GLU A 632 22.12 -3.42 -15.00
CA GLU A 632 22.68 -2.07 -15.12
C GLU A 632 21.75 -1.03 -14.47
N LEU A 633 22.24 0.20 -14.30
CA LEU A 633 21.43 1.32 -13.86
C LEU A 633 20.80 2.03 -15.06
N ALA A 634 19.52 2.38 -14.91
CA ALA A 634 18.83 3.23 -15.88
C ALA A 634 18.23 4.44 -15.17
N ARG A 635 18.17 5.55 -15.90
CA ARG A 635 17.39 6.73 -15.52
C ARG A 635 16.00 6.63 -16.12
N VAL A 636 15.00 6.74 -15.28
CA VAL A 636 13.60 6.92 -15.67
C VAL A 636 13.29 8.40 -15.55
N THR A 637 12.85 9.02 -16.63
CA THR A 637 12.54 10.46 -16.70
C THR A 637 11.11 10.66 -17.15
N THR A 638 10.41 11.60 -16.54
CA THR A 638 9.08 12.08 -16.91
C THR A 638 9.09 13.60 -17.00
N ALA A 639 8.02 14.21 -17.42
CA ALA A 639 7.86 15.67 -17.39
C ALA A 639 7.95 16.28 -15.97
N ARG A 640 7.93 15.48 -14.92
CA ARG A 640 7.96 15.93 -13.51
C ARG A 640 9.31 15.79 -12.85
N GLY A 641 10.04 14.74 -13.17
CA GLY A 641 11.31 14.49 -12.54
C GLY A 641 12.01 13.24 -13.08
N SER A 642 13.05 12.81 -12.39
CA SER A 642 13.78 11.60 -12.74
C SER A 642 14.14 10.75 -11.52
N ALA A 643 14.32 9.44 -11.75
CA ALA A 643 14.83 8.50 -10.76
C ALA A 643 15.83 7.54 -11.41
N VAL A 644 16.77 7.02 -10.64
CA VAL A 644 17.78 6.05 -11.11
C VAL A 644 17.54 4.73 -10.40
N MET A 645 17.35 3.67 -11.18
CA MET A 645 16.93 2.36 -10.69
C MET A 645 17.68 1.25 -11.42
N ARG A 646 17.77 0.06 -10.78
CA ARG A 646 18.34 -1.13 -11.40
C ARG A 646 17.41 -1.68 -12.48
N VAL A 647 17.92 -1.99 -13.65
CA VAL A 647 17.16 -2.57 -14.76
C VAL A 647 16.83 -4.02 -14.44
N ARG A 648 15.58 -4.38 -14.64
CA ARG A 648 15.10 -5.76 -14.69
C ARG A 648 14.33 -5.97 -15.99
N THR A 649 14.57 -7.09 -16.63
CA THR A 649 13.90 -7.43 -17.88
C THR A 649 13.02 -8.65 -17.71
N SER A 650 11.82 -8.61 -18.28
CA SER A 650 10.86 -9.70 -18.17
C SER A 650 10.02 -9.81 -19.45
N GLY A 651 9.69 -11.04 -19.86
CA GLY A 651 8.66 -11.30 -20.88
C GLY A 651 7.22 -11.09 -20.39
N GLU A 652 7.03 -10.87 -19.08
CA GLU A 652 5.72 -10.67 -18.44
C GLU A 652 5.24 -9.22 -18.48
N MET A 653 6.13 -8.29 -18.85
CA MET A 653 5.80 -6.88 -19.09
C MET A 653 5.19 -6.71 -20.47
N THR A 654 4.11 -5.95 -20.57
CA THR A 654 3.57 -5.52 -21.87
C THR A 654 4.52 -4.53 -22.53
N ARG A 655 4.72 -4.68 -23.85
CA ARG A 655 5.51 -3.75 -24.65
C ARG A 655 5.03 -2.31 -24.50
N GLY A 656 5.97 -1.36 -24.41
CA GLY A 656 5.70 0.05 -24.19
C GLY A 656 5.31 0.40 -22.74
N CYS A 657 5.32 -0.56 -21.81
CA CYS A 657 5.07 -0.32 -20.39
C CYS A 657 6.31 -0.56 -19.56
N VAL A 658 6.52 0.28 -18.55
CA VAL A 658 7.56 0.11 -17.53
C VAL A 658 6.95 0.16 -16.14
N PHE A 659 7.54 -0.56 -15.18
CA PHE A 659 7.06 -0.60 -13.81
C PHE A 659 8.15 -0.16 -12.83
N ALA A 660 7.77 0.71 -11.88
CA ALA A 660 8.64 1.12 -10.78
C ALA A 660 7.94 0.93 -9.42
N PRO A 661 8.61 0.38 -8.40
CA PRO A 661 8.06 0.24 -7.06
C PRO A 661 8.03 1.57 -6.31
N ILE A 662 6.97 1.78 -5.49
CA ILE A 662 6.69 3.04 -4.80
C ILE A 662 7.41 3.23 -3.45
N HIS A 663 8.24 2.29 -3.04
CA HIS A 663 8.61 2.15 -1.63
C HIS A 663 9.77 3.02 -1.17
N TRP A 664 10.75 3.27 -2.05
CA TRP A 664 11.99 3.94 -1.68
C TRP A 664 11.83 5.44 -1.42
N SER A 665 12.51 5.90 -0.40
CA SER A 665 12.57 7.29 0.07
C SER A 665 14.02 7.79 0.08
N ALA A 666 14.26 9.06 0.38
CA ALA A 666 15.60 9.60 0.49
C ALA A 666 16.40 9.02 1.68
N GLU A 667 15.73 8.39 2.66
CA GLU A 667 16.39 7.73 3.78
C GLU A 667 17.04 6.38 3.38
N ASN A 668 16.58 5.75 2.31
CA ASN A 668 17.06 4.42 1.92
C ASN A 668 17.53 4.31 0.46
N ALA A 669 17.45 5.39 -0.33
CA ALA A 669 18.03 5.44 -1.67
C ALA A 669 18.26 6.88 -2.12
N SER A 670 19.37 7.13 -2.84
CA SER A 670 19.74 8.48 -3.25
C SER A 670 18.80 9.11 -4.28
N GLN A 671 18.26 8.34 -5.22
CA GLN A 671 17.54 8.86 -6.40
C GLN A 671 16.40 7.92 -6.83
N ALA A 672 15.57 7.40 -5.90
CA ALA A 672 14.60 6.35 -6.25
C ALA A 672 13.15 6.62 -5.85
N ARG A 673 12.77 7.89 -5.57
CA ARG A 673 11.40 8.23 -5.19
C ARG A 673 10.47 8.18 -6.41
N ALA A 674 9.65 7.14 -6.50
CA ALA A 674 8.68 6.98 -7.60
C ALA A 674 7.63 8.12 -7.63
N GLY A 675 7.26 8.70 -6.48
CA GLY A 675 6.35 9.85 -6.42
C GLY A 675 6.85 11.08 -7.18
N ALA A 676 8.17 11.26 -7.33
CA ALA A 676 8.75 12.35 -8.11
C ALA A 676 8.54 12.19 -9.63
N LEU A 677 8.25 10.97 -10.09
CA LEU A 677 8.00 10.67 -11.50
C LEU A 677 6.53 10.87 -11.91
N VAL A 678 5.60 10.73 -10.96
CA VAL A 678 4.16 10.68 -11.25
C VAL A 678 3.59 12.08 -11.47
N SER A 679 2.77 12.23 -12.51
CA SER A 679 2.03 13.46 -12.78
C SER A 679 0.92 13.68 -11.76
N ALA A 680 0.66 14.96 -11.40
CA ALA A 680 -0.39 15.35 -10.47
C ALA A 680 -1.80 15.40 -11.11
N ILE A 681 -2.03 14.59 -12.15
CA ILE A 681 -3.34 14.44 -12.80
C ILE A 681 -4.25 13.62 -11.89
N VAL A 682 -5.50 14.03 -11.75
CA VAL A 682 -6.47 13.41 -10.86
C VAL A 682 -7.77 13.08 -11.59
N ASP A 683 -8.51 12.10 -11.09
CA ASP A 683 -9.91 11.89 -11.42
C ASP A 683 -10.73 13.13 -11.01
N PRO A 684 -11.50 13.75 -11.93
CA PRO A 684 -12.17 15.03 -11.64
C PRO A 684 -13.27 14.91 -10.57
N ILE A 685 -13.82 13.72 -10.37
CA ILE A 685 -14.90 13.48 -9.41
C ILE A 685 -14.31 13.13 -8.04
N SER A 686 -13.46 12.13 -7.98
CA SER A 686 -12.90 11.63 -6.73
C SER A 686 -11.70 12.45 -6.24
N GLY A 687 -10.92 13.07 -7.13
CA GLY A 687 -9.62 13.68 -6.84
C GLY A 687 -8.50 12.65 -6.58
N GLU A 688 -8.71 11.39 -6.96
CA GLU A 688 -7.67 10.37 -6.86
C GLU A 688 -6.64 10.52 -7.97
N PRO A 689 -5.32 10.52 -7.67
CA PRO A 689 -4.30 10.73 -8.69
C PRO A 689 -4.04 9.49 -9.55
N GLU A 690 -3.63 9.73 -10.81
CA GLU A 690 -3.35 8.74 -11.83
C GLU A 690 -1.94 8.13 -11.68
N PHE A 691 -1.74 7.26 -10.69
CA PHE A 691 -0.46 6.59 -10.45
C PHE A 691 -0.12 5.46 -11.45
N LYS A 692 -1.07 5.05 -12.29
CA LYS A 692 -0.92 3.88 -13.17
C LYS A 692 -0.62 4.25 -14.61
N HIS A 693 -0.54 5.54 -14.91
CA HIS A 693 -0.23 6.02 -16.23
C HIS A 693 0.51 7.36 -16.16
N THR A 694 1.81 7.35 -16.42
CA THR A 694 2.60 8.56 -16.61
C THR A 694 3.54 8.33 -17.80
N PRO A 695 3.54 9.19 -18.83
CA PRO A 695 4.51 9.10 -19.91
C PRO A 695 5.95 9.20 -19.39
N ALA A 696 6.82 8.30 -19.83
CA ALA A 696 8.19 8.20 -19.33
C ALA A 696 9.19 7.83 -20.43
N ARG A 697 10.43 8.23 -20.23
CA ARG A 697 11.62 7.79 -20.99
C ARG A 697 12.53 6.98 -20.07
N VAL A 698 13.12 5.93 -20.61
CA VAL A 698 14.15 5.13 -19.97
C VAL A 698 15.44 5.22 -20.77
N GLU A 699 16.54 5.52 -20.12
CA GLU A 699 17.85 5.68 -20.75
C GLU A 699 18.96 5.10 -19.87
N PRO A 700 20.10 4.64 -20.44
CA PRO A 700 21.23 4.18 -19.66
C PRO A 700 21.73 5.25 -18.68
N PHE A 701 22.09 4.83 -17.47
CA PHE A 701 22.75 5.69 -16.50
C PHE A 701 24.21 5.22 -16.33
N PRO A 702 25.14 5.79 -17.09
CA PRO A 702 26.52 5.31 -17.09
C PRO A 702 27.22 5.62 -15.77
N VAL A 703 27.95 4.61 -15.28
CA VAL A 703 28.81 4.67 -14.08
C VAL A 703 30.14 3.97 -14.40
N GLU A 704 31.20 4.37 -13.71
CA GLU A 704 32.53 3.80 -13.89
C GLU A 704 32.76 2.56 -13.02
N TRP A 705 31.99 2.46 -11.94
CA TRP A 705 32.09 1.33 -11.01
C TRP A 705 30.76 1.03 -10.32
N HIS A 706 30.61 -0.23 -9.94
CA HIS A 706 29.57 -0.77 -9.07
C HIS A 706 30.21 -1.36 -7.83
N GLY A 707 29.47 -1.35 -6.70
CA GLY A 707 29.97 -1.94 -5.46
C GLY A 707 28.87 -2.24 -4.46
N PHE A 708 29.27 -2.94 -3.41
CA PHE A 708 28.42 -3.08 -2.22
C PHE A 708 29.24 -3.11 -0.95
N ILE A 709 28.61 -2.68 0.15
CA ILE A 709 29.17 -2.81 1.50
C ILE A 709 28.18 -3.59 2.35
N LEU A 710 28.72 -4.52 3.15
CA LEU A 710 28.02 -5.06 4.32
C LEU A 710 28.75 -4.57 5.57
N SER A 711 28.02 -3.97 6.53
CA SER A 711 28.64 -3.40 7.75
C SER A 711 27.74 -3.61 8.96
N ARG A 712 28.34 -3.97 10.13
CA ARG A 712 27.59 -4.08 11.40
C ARG A 712 27.07 -2.74 11.90
N THR A 713 27.75 -1.67 11.59
CA THR A 713 27.37 -0.30 11.95
C THR A 713 26.81 0.44 10.74
N PRO A 714 25.83 1.32 10.92
CA PRO A 714 25.39 2.17 9.84
C PRO A 714 26.52 3.11 9.39
N LEU A 715 26.63 3.29 8.07
CA LEU A 715 27.66 4.13 7.46
C LEU A 715 27.00 5.35 6.80
N SER A 716 27.65 6.50 6.83
CA SER A 716 27.26 7.67 6.05
C SER A 716 27.84 7.55 4.64
N ILE A 717 26.93 7.47 3.65
CA ILE A 717 27.29 7.35 2.23
C ILE A 717 26.65 8.55 1.50
N THR A 718 27.38 9.64 1.33
CA THR A 718 26.87 10.88 0.72
C THR A 718 27.60 11.30 -0.54
N ASP A 719 28.78 10.72 -0.81
CA ASP A 719 29.73 11.09 -1.84
C ASP A 719 29.81 10.10 -3.02
N VAL A 720 28.81 9.26 -3.19
CA VAL A 720 28.67 8.37 -4.34
C VAL A 720 27.49 8.79 -5.21
N THR A 721 27.62 8.53 -6.52
CA THR A 721 26.61 8.96 -7.49
C THR A 721 25.23 8.31 -7.26
N TRP A 722 25.23 7.04 -6.89
CA TRP A 722 24.03 6.27 -6.58
C TRP A 722 24.25 5.29 -5.44
N TRP A 723 23.30 5.22 -4.52
CA TRP A 723 23.31 4.28 -3.42
C TRP A 723 21.89 3.88 -3.01
N THR A 724 21.79 2.68 -2.43
CA THR A 724 20.62 2.24 -1.68
C THR A 724 21.07 1.47 -0.44
N VAL A 725 20.24 1.50 0.61
CA VAL A 725 20.55 0.82 1.89
C VAL A 725 19.35 0.05 2.39
N VAL A 726 19.61 -1.17 2.88
CA VAL A 726 18.62 -2.00 3.59
C VAL A 726 19.27 -2.64 4.81
N ARG A 727 18.44 -2.94 5.81
CA ARG A 727 18.87 -3.66 7.01
C ARG A 727 18.88 -5.16 6.75
N GLY A 728 20.02 -5.82 7.04
CA GLY A 728 20.19 -7.26 7.14
C GLY A 728 20.17 -7.74 8.60
N LYS A 729 20.30 -9.04 8.83
CA LYS A 729 20.35 -9.60 10.17
C LYS A 729 21.72 -9.34 10.82
N GLY A 730 21.78 -8.34 11.69
CA GLY A 730 23.00 -7.92 12.35
C GLY A 730 24.00 -7.13 11.47
N PHE A 731 23.55 -6.61 10.34
CA PHE A 731 24.34 -5.76 9.46
C PHE A 731 23.45 -4.82 8.63
N TRP A 732 24.08 -3.83 7.97
CA TRP A 732 23.51 -2.97 6.94
C TRP A 732 24.11 -3.34 5.59
N ARG A 733 23.28 -3.42 4.55
CA ARG A 733 23.68 -3.67 3.17
C ARG A 733 23.50 -2.40 2.36
N TYR A 734 24.59 -1.96 1.76
CA TYR A 734 24.63 -0.85 0.83
C TYR A 734 24.91 -1.38 -0.57
N GLU A 735 24.14 -0.98 -1.59
CA GLU A 735 24.48 -1.15 -2.99
C GLU A 735 24.91 0.23 -3.52
N LEU A 736 25.98 0.28 -4.28
CA LEU A 736 26.66 1.52 -4.64
C LEU A 736 26.98 1.56 -6.14
N ALA A 737 27.05 2.77 -6.69
CA ALA A 737 27.66 3.00 -8.00
C ALA A 737 28.17 4.42 -8.12
N GLY A 738 29.27 4.62 -8.84
CA GLY A 738 29.90 5.92 -8.98
C GLY A 738 30.44 6.23 -10.36
N ARG A 739 30.47 7.52 -10.69
CA ARG A 739 31.13 8.05 -11.90
C ARG A 739 32.59 8.41 -11.67
N GLU A 740 32.91 8.83 -10.46
CA GLU A 740 34.28 9.14 -10.06
C GLU A 740 34.88 7.92 -9.36
N VAL A 741 36.08 7.52 -9.78
CA VAL A 741 36.81 6.42 -9.17
C VAL A 741 37.71 7.00 -8.07
N PRO A 742 37.51 6.60 -6.81
CA PRO A 742 38.41 7.01 -5.72
C PRO A 742 39.87 6.61 -6.01
N HIS A 743 40.81 7.51 -5.80
CA HIS A 743 42.25 7.25 -5.98
C HIS A 743 42.76 6.24 -4.92
N ASP A 744 42.20 6.28 -3.72
CA ASP A 744 42.53 5.41 -2.60
C ASP A 744 41.28 4.76 -2.03
N TRP A 745 40.96 3.55 -2.49
CA TRP A 745 39.84 2.76 -1.98
C TRP A 745 39.99 2.37 -0.52
N ALA A 746 41.23 2.09 -0.09
CA ALA A 746 41.49 1.71 1.30
C ALA A 746 41.23 2.90 2.25
N GLY A 747 41.75 4.07 1.93
CA GLY A 747 41.45 5.32 2.64
C GLY A 747 39.97 5.68 2.60
N TRP A 748 39.29 5.52 1.42
CA TRP A 748 37.88 5.74 1.25
C TRP A 748 37.03 4.88 2.20
N MET A 749 37.35 3.59 2.34
CA MET A 749 36.62 2.68 3.23
C MET A 749 36.95 2.95 4.71
N ARG A 750 38.23 3.13 5.06
CA ARG A 750 38.68 3.42 6.44
C ARG A 750 38.04 4.70 7.00
N HIS A 751 37.92 5.74 6.16
CA HIS A 751 37.23 6.96 6.56
C HIS A 751 35.81 6.73 7.04
N ARG A 752 35.05 5.81 6.36
CA ARG A 752 33.67 5.46 6.71
C ARG A 752 33.55 4.56 7.93
N LEU A 753 34.55 3.71 8.15
CA LEU A 753 34.57 2.83 9.33
C LEU A 753 34.94 3.61 10.63
N GLY A 754 35.48 4.83 10.49
CA GLY A 754 35.96 5.61 11.62
C GLY A 754 37.26 5.07 12.22
N ALA A 755 37.54 5.38 13.49
CA ALA A 755 38.73 4.90 14.19
C ALA A 755 38.69 3.38 14.31
N LEU A 756 39.68 2.70 13.73
CA LEU A 756 39.79 1.24 13.81
C LEU A 756 40.30 0.85 15.19
N GLU A 757 39.75 -0.22 15.78
CA GLU A 757 40.28 -0.74 17.04
C GLU A 757 41.69 -1.31 16.85
N PRO A 758 42.61 -1.20 17.86
CA PRO A 758 43.95 -1.77 17.76
C PRO A 758 44.00 -3.28 17.51
N SER A 759 42.94 -4.01 17.90
CA SER A 759 42.77 -5.47 17.69
C SER A 759 42.07 -5.83 16.39
N SER A 760 42.00 -4.89 15.42
CA SER A 760 41.30 -5.12 14.15
C SER A 760 42.27 -5.50 13.03
N ASP A 761 41.85 -6.43 12.18
CA ASP A 761 42.51 -6.81 10.92
C ASP A 761 41.80 -6.13 9.76
N TYR A 762 42.57 -5.50 8.90
CA TYR A 762 42.05 -4.98 7.61
C TYR A 762 42.76 -5.73 6.47
N LEU A 763 41.95 -6.48 5.73
CA LEU A 763 42.40 -7.25 4.57
C LEU A 763 41.90 -6.55 3.30
N ASP A 764 42.76 -6.37 2.32
CA ASP A 764 42.32 -5.86 1.02
C ASP A 764 43.05 -6.50 -0.16
N TYR A 765 42.42 -6.37 -1.33
CA TYR A 765 42.94 -6.76 -2.64
C TYR A 765 42.55 -5.68 -3.64
N HIS A 766 43.56 -5.21 -4.39
CA HIS A 766 43.37 -4.20 -5.42
C HIS A 766 43.97 -4.66 -6.75
N ASP A 767 43.16 -4.69 -7.78
CA ASP A 767 43.55 -4.86 -9.18
C ASP A 767 43.08 -3.64 -10.00
N PRO A 768 43.92 -2.61 -10.14
CA PRO A 768 43.55 -1.41 -10.87
C PRO A 768 43.28 -1.65 -12.37
N ALA A 769 43.95 -2.66 -12.97
CA ALA A 769 43.78 -2.96 -14.39
C ALA A 769 42.35 -3.47 -14.70
N SER A 770 41.83 -4.36 -13.84
CA SER A 770 40.44 -4.85 -13.93
C SER A 770 39.44 -3.95 -13.25
N GLY A 771 39.86 -2.92 -12.49
CA GLY A 771 39.00 -2.06 -11.69
C GLY A 771 38.32 -2.79 -10.52
N ILE A 772 39.01 -3.76 -9.95
CA ILE A 772 38.53 -4.57 -8.83
C ILE A 772 39.16 -4.10 -7.54
N TYR A 773 38.34 -3.77 -6.55
CA TYR A 773 38.78 -3.59 -5.18
C TYR A 773 37.91 -4.39 -4.23
N ARG A 774 38.53 -5.08 -3.28
CA ARG A 774 37.85 -5.87 -2.25
C ARG A 774 38.53 -5.66 -0.92
N ALA A 775 37.70 -5.46 0.12
CA ALA A 775 38.22 -5.29 1.48
C ALA A 775 37.33 -5.99 2.50
N ALA A 776 37.95 -6.43 3.59
CA ALA A 776 37.25 -6.94 4.77
C ALA A 776 37.90 -6.39 6.05
N HIS A 777 37.07 -5.90 6.95
CA HIS A 777 37.44 -5.46 8.29
C HIS A 777 36.95 -6.48 9.32
N LEU A 778 37.86 -6.99 10.13
CA LEU A 778 37.57 -7.95 11.21
C LEU A 778 37.97 -7.35 12.54
N VAL A 779 37.17 -7.60 13.56
CA VAL A 779 37.43 -7.25 14.94
C VAL A 779 37.36 -8.54 15.76
N ARG A 780 38.50 -8.98 16.36
CA ARG A 780 38.58 -10.24 17.11
C ARG A 780 38.02 -11.44 16.33
N ASP A 781 38.54 -11.62 15.11
CA ASP A 781 38.11 -12.68 14.15
C ASP A 781 36.65 -12.63 13.71
N ARG A 782 35.91 -11.60 14.09
CA ARG A 782 34.52 -11.38 13.67
C ARG A 782 34.47 -10.37 12.54
N ILE A 783 33.73 -10.66 11.48
CA ILE A 783 33.54 -9.68 10.40
C ILE A 783 32.76 -8.45 10.92
N ALA A 784 33.34 -7.27 10.74
CA ALA A 784 32.74 -5.99 11.07
C ALA A 784 32.19 -5.30 9.82
N ALA A 785 32.93 -5.34 8.70
CA ALA A 785 32.49 -4.83 7.41
C ALA A 785 33.22 -5.52 6.26
N CYS A 786 32.64 -5.50 5.07
CA CYS A 786 33.32 -5.84 3.82
C CYS A 786 32.84 -4.93 2.68
N LEU A 787 33.73 -4.69 1.70
CA LEU A 787 33.53 -3.87 0.51
C LEU A 787 33.96 -4.65 -0.73
N TYR A 788 33.14 -4.59 -1.78
CA TYR A 788 33.45 -5.15 -3.11
C TYR A 788 33.14 -4.12 -4.18
N ILE A 789 34.12 -3.85 -5.04
CA ILE A 789 34.03 -2.91 -6.16
C ILE A 789 34.41 -3.65 -7.45
N SER A 790 33.71 -3.34 -8.54
CA SER A 790 33.98 -3.80 -9.89
C SER A 790 33.54 -2.75 -10.91
N ARG A 791 34.15 -2.72 -12.10
CA ARG A 791 33.64 -1.93 -13.24
C ARG A 791 32.32 -2.45 -13.79
N ARG A 792 31.98 -3.73 -13.49
CA ARG A 792 30.76 -4.40 -13.97
C ARG A 792 29.78 -4.63 -12.82
N PRO A 793 28.50 -4.75 -13.10
CA PRO A 793 27.51 -5.06 -12.07
C PRO A 793 27.56 -6.49 -11.53
N ASP A 794 28.39 -7.38 -12.12
CA ASP A 794 28.58 -8.79 -11.76
C ASP A 794 29.44 -8.98 -10.49
N LEU A 795 28.98 -8.42 -9.37
CA LEU A 795 29.63 -8.49 -8.07
C LEU A 795 29.37 -9.85 -7.38
N PRO A 796 30.23 -10.26 -6.43
CA PRO A 796 30.02 -11.47 -5.64
C PRO A 796 28.62 -11.57 -5.03
N GLU A 797 28.10 -12.78 -4.93
CA GLU A 797 26.80 -13.07 -4.36
C GLU A 797 26.82 -12.72 -2.85
N ARG A 798 25.78 -11.98 -2.37
CA ARG A 798 25.75 -11.41 -1.01
C ARG A 798 25.36 -12.41 0.06
N GLY A 799 24.66 -13.49 -0.27
CA GLY A 799 24.07 -14.41 0.71
C GLY A 799 25.10 -15.13 1.58
N TRP A 800 26.19 -15.61 0.98
CA TRP A 800 27.28 -16.23 1.76
C TRP A 800 27.94 -15.21 2.70
N LEU A 801 28.27 -14.04 2.18
CA LEU A 801 28.91 -12.98 2.95
C LEU A 801 28.00 -12.51 4.09
N ALA A 802 26.70 -12.33 3.83
CA ALA A 802 25.70 -12.00 4.85
C ALA A 802 25.64 -13.04 5.96
N GLY A 803 25.73 -14.34 5.61
CA GLY A 803 25.76 -15.45 6.58
C GLY A 803 26.97 -15.42 7.52
N LEU A 804 28.06 -14.77 7.14
CA LEU A 804 29.24 -14.61 8.01
C LEU A 804 28.99 -13.66 9.18
N PHE A 805 28.04 -12.73 9.03
CA PHE A 805 27.67 -11.80 10.11
C PHE A 805 26.93 -12.47 11.27
N ASP A 806 26.35 -13.66 11.08
CA ASP A 806 25.74 -14.45 12.16
C ASP A 806 26.79 -15.20 13.02
N LYS A 807 28.04 -15.28 12.57
CA LYS A 807 29.09 -16.03 13.25
C LYS A 807 29.80 -15.24 14.34
N PRO A 808 30.11 -15.88 15.48
CA PRO A 808 30.88 -15.23 16.54
C PRO A 808 32.36 -15.02 16.16
N ALA A 809 32.91 -15.87 15.29
CA ALA A 809 34.26 -15.79 14.73
C ALA A 809 34.31 -16.55 13.41
N LEU A 810 35.21 -16.13 12.51
CA LEU A 810 35.45 -16.79 11.23
C LEU A 810 36.56 -17.82 11.36
N SER A 811 36.40 -19.00 10.72
CA SER A 811 37.46 -19.96 10.55
C SER A 811 38.54 -19.46 9.58
N ALA A 812 39.74 -20.03 9.61
CA ALA A 812 40.83 -19.67 8.68
C ALA A 812 40.43 -19.87 7.22
N ALA A 813 39.64 -20.90 6.90
CA ALA A 813 39.12 -21.14 5.57
C ALA A 813 38.13 -20.04 5.11
N GLU A 814 37.25 -19.59 5.99
CA GLU A 814 36.30 -18.49 5.69
C GLU A 814 37.03 -17.13 5.54
N ARG A 815 38.04 -16.88 6.36
CA ARG A 815 38.90 -15.69 6.18
C ARG A 815 39.59 -15.71 4.81
N GLY A 816 40.10 -16.88 4.37
CA GLY A 816 40.69 -17.05 3.04
C GLY A 816 39.70 -16.81 1.90
N GLY A 817 38.41 -17.09 2.11
CA GLY A 817 37.34 -16.87 1.12
C GLY A 817 36.86 -15.41 1.03
N LEU A 818 37.14 -14.58 2.04
CA LEU A 818 36.61 -13.20 2.10
C LEU A 818 36.96 -12.36 0.88
N LEU A 819 38.25 -12.23 0.54
CA LEU A 819 38.64 -11.42 -0.61
C LEU A 819 38.24 -12.06 -1.96
N ALA A 820 37.99 -13.38 -1.98
CA ALA A 820 37.43 -14.03 -3.15
C ALA A 820 35.91 -13.77 -3.30
N GLY A 821 35.23 -13.36 -2.22
CA GLY A 821 33.78 -13.12 -2.19
C GLY A 821 32.96 -14.42 -2.34
N ARG A 822 33.58 -15.57 -2.05
CA ARG A 822 32.94 -16.89 -2.21
C ARG A 822 33.41 -17.85 -1.12
N PRO A 823 32.57 -18.83 -0.75
CA PRO A 823 32.94 -19.83 0.24
C PRO A 823 34.16 -20.65 -0.19
N PRO A 824 34.95 -21.15 0.76
CA PRO A 824 36.00 -22.15 0.49
C PRO A 824 35.37 -23.47 0.07
N GLY A 825 35.78 -24.00 -1.06
CA GLY A 825 35.29 -25.28 -1.61
C GLY A 825 33.96 -25.18 -2.40
N PRO A 826 33.53 -26.32 -2.97
CA PRO A 826 32.27 -26.35 -3.72
C PRO A 826 31.08 -26.20 -2.76
N ARG A 827 30.37 -25.10 -2.88
CA ARG A 827 29.10 -24.86 -2.18
C ARG A 827 28.05 -24.48 -3.21
N GLU A 828 26.88 -24.99 -2.99
CA GLU A 828 25.74 -24.67 -3.84
C GLU A 828 25.23 -23.27 -3.54
N ASP A 829 25.19 -22.42 -4.56
CA ASP A 829 24.54 -21.10 -4.50
C ASP A 829 23.03 -21.28 -4.27
N ALA A 830 22.47 -20.61 -3.25
CA ALA A 830 21.05 -20.66 -2.95
C ALA A 830 20.21 -19.82 -3.94
N GLY A 831 20.83 -18.85 -4.63
CA GLY A 831 20.16 -17.89 -5.49
C GLY A 831 19.32 -16.84 -4.73
N PRO A 832 18.66 -15.93 -5.44
CA PRO A 832 17.79 -14.93 -4.84
C PRO A 832 16.71 -15.54 -3.95
N VAL A 833 16.42 -14.88 -2.82
CA VAL A 833 15.43 -15.38 -1.85
C VAL A 833 14.03 -15.35 -2.45
N VAL A 834 13.37 -16.51 -2.47
CA VAL A 834 11.97 -16.68 -2.87
C VAL A 834 11.08 -16.77 -1.62
N CYS A 835 11.43 -17.63 -0.67
CA CYS A 835 10.67 -17.76 0.57
C CYS A 835 11.33 -16.97 1.72
N SER A 836 10.88 -15.73 1.95
CA SER A 836 11.38 -14.85 3.01
C SER A 836 11.16 -15.42 4.42
N CYS A 837 10.16 -16.28 4.64
CA CYS A 837 9.88 -16.87 5.95
C CYS A 837 10.95 -17.85 6.40
N PHE A 838 11.58 -18.55 5.46
CA PHE A 838 12.54 -19.62 5.73
C PHE A 838 13.87 -19.42 5.00
N GLY A 839 14.11 -18.28 4.37
CA GLY A 839 15.35 -17.96 3.67
C GLY A 839 15.66 -18.92 2.50
N VAL A 840 14.63 -19.44 1.80
CA VAL A 840 14.83 -20.40 0.71
C VAL A 840 14.99 -19.68 -0.61
N GLY A 841 16.15 -19.82 -1.23
CA GLY A 841 16.48 -19.20 -2.50
C GLY A 841 16.02 -20.00 -3.73
N ARG A 842 15.99 -19.33 -4.89
CA ARG A 842 15.52 -19.85 -6.18
C ARG A 842 16.31 -21.10 -6.61
N ASN A 843 17.63 -21.04 -6.53
CA ASN A 843 18.48 -22.15 -6.96
C ASN A 843 18.30 -23.39 -6.06
N THR A 844 18.10 -23.18 -4.75
CA THR A 844 17.76 -24.26 -3.81
C THR A 844 16.43 -24.92 -4.16
N LEU A 845 15.41 -24.10 -4.52
CA LEU A 845 14.13 -24.62 -4.99
C LEU A 845 14.29 -25.43 -6.28
N CYS A 846 14.95 -24.87 -7.30
CA CYS A 846 15.17 -25.54 -8.59
C CYS A 846 15.92 -26.88 -8.44
N ARG A 847 16.98 -26.91 -7.61
CA ARG A 847 17.70 -28.16 -7.30
C ARG A 847 16.82 -29.20 -6.64
N ALA A 848 16.11 -28.82 -5.59
CA ALA A 848 15.22 -29.75 -4.88
C ALA A 848 14.09 -30.26 -5.79
N ILE A 849 13.49 -29.40 -6.60
CA ILE A 849 12.50 -29.76 -7.61
C ILE A 849 13.13 -30.76 -8.61
N ALA A 850 14.39 -30.54 -9.03
CA ALA A 850 15.09 -31.40 -9.97
C ALA A 850 15.48 -32.73 -9.35
N GLN A 851 16.15 -32.75 -8.22
CA GLN A 851 16.70 -33.94 -7.58
C GLN A 851 15.61 -34.88 -7.06
N HIS A 852 14.50 -34.34 -6.57
CA HIS A 852 13.44 -35.14 -5.97
C HIS A 852 12.19 -35.25 -6.84
N ALA A 853 12.25 -34.82 -8.10
CA ALA A 853 11.14 -34.84 -9.05
C ALA A 853 9.82 -34.26 -8.46
N LEU A 854 9.93 -33.15 -7.71
CA LEU A 854 8.77 -32.54 -7.07
C LEU A 854 7.83 -31.95 -8.14
N THR A 855 6.54 -32.20 -8.00
CA THR A 855 5.51 -31.81 -8.98
C THR A 855 4.50 -30.81 -8.45
N ASP A 856 4.45 -30.60 -7.13
CA ASP A 856 3.50 -29.69 -6.51
C ASP A 856 4.11 -28.91 -5.32
N THR A 857 3.43 -27.86 -4.92
CA THR A 857 3.90 -26.97 -3.85
C THR A 857 3.87 -27.61 -2.46
N ARG A 858 3.06 -28.65 -2.23
CA ARG A 858 2.99 -29.37 -0.95
C ARG A 858 4.25 -30.22 -0.75
N GLN A 859 4.69 -30.89 -1.82
CA GLN A 859 5.95 -31.65 -1.80
C GLN A 859 7.15 -30.70 -1.56
N VAL A 860 7.16 -29.52 -2.21
CA VAL A 860 8.19 -28.49 -1.97
C VAL A 860 8.13 -28.01 -0.51
N GLY A 861 6.93 -27.77 0.02
CA GLY A 861 6.70 -27.36 1.41
C GLY A 861 7.16 -28.43 2.42
N ALA A 862 6.87 -29.69 2.18
CA ALA A 862 7.30 -30.80 3.03
C ALA A 862 8.84 -30.91 3.08
N ARG A 863 9.53 -30.63 1.96
CA ARG A 863 10.98 -30.77 1.85
C ARG A 863 11.76 -29.55 2.36
N LEU A 864 11.31 -28.34 2.00
CA LEU A 864 12.03 -27.09 2.22
C LEU A 864 11.30 -26.12 3.16
N ARG A 865 10.12 -26.44 3.61
CA ARG A 865 9.19 -25.58 4.36
C ARG A 865 8.73 -24.35 3.56
N ALA A 866 9.22 -24.12 2.35
CA ALA A 866 8.82 -23.02 1.50
C ALA A 866 7.31 -23.09 1.17
N GLY A 867 6.60 -21.97 1.32
CA GLY A 867 5.14 -21.90 1.12
C GLY A 867 4.29 -22.32 2.33
N THR A 868 4.86 -22.91 3.39
CA THR A 868 4.07 -23.48 4.50
C THR A 868 3.66 -22.48 5.57
N ASN A 869 4.32 -21.32 5.68
CA ASN A 869 3.99 -20.29 6.66
C ASN A 869 3.02 -19.26 6.07
N CYS A 870 3.51 -18.20 5.46
CA CYS A 870 2.69 -17.10 4.94
C CYS A 870 2.05 -17.39 3.56
N GLY A 871 2.61 -18.34 2.79
CA GLY A 871 2.17 -18.70 1.45
C GLY A 871 2.41 -17.64 0.36
N SER A 872 3.06 -16.51 0.68
CA SER A 872 3.29 -15.42 -0.29
C SER A 872 4.22 -15.79 -1.44
N CYS A 873 5.06 -16.82 -1.26
CA CYS A 873 5.96 -17.35 -2.29
C CYS A 873 5.34 -18.49 -3.14
N LEU A 874 4.13 -18.93 -2.84
CA LEU A 874 3.49 -20.04 -3.60
C LEU A 874 3.35 -19.76 -5.10
N PRO A 875 2.98 -18.54 -5.56
CA PRO A 875 2.96 -18.26 -6.98
C PRO A 875 4.31 -18.47 -7.67
N GLU A 876 5.38 -17.96 -7.07
CA GLU A 876 6.75 -18.10 -7.61
C GLU A 876 7.22 -19.57 -7.60
N ILE A 877 6.87 -20.35 -6.56
CA ILE A 877 7.17 -21.79 -6.52
C ILE A 877 6.40 -22.52 -7.62
N LYS A 878 5.13 -22.17 -7.88
CA LYS A 878 4.33 -22.74 -8.98
C LYS A 878 4.96 -22.45 -10.35
N ALA A 879 5.43 -21.22 -10.56
CA ALA A 879 6.14 -20.83 -11.78
C ALA A 879 7.40 -21.71 -12.00
N LEU A 880 8.22 -21.90 -10.97
CA LEU A 880 9.42 -22.75 -11.05
C LEU A 880 9.10 -24.23 -11.35
N LEU A 881 7.99 -24.74 -10.81
CA LEU A 881 7.50 -26.09 -11.14
C LEU A 881 7.06 -26.19 -12.61
N ALA A 882 6.37 -25.18 -13.12
CA ALA A 882 5.90 -25.11 -14.51
C ALA A 882 7.07 -24.97 -15.51
N GLU A 883 8.07 -24.11 -15.23
CA GLU A 883 9.31 -23.96 -16.03
C GLU A 883 9.97 -25.32 -16.27
N ARG A 884 10.02 -26.17 -15.24
CA ARG A 884 10.63 -27.48 -15.36
C ARG A 884 9.84 -28.44 -16.25
N VAL A 885 8.50 -28.44 -16.12
CA VAL A 885 7.64 -29.30 -16.96
C VAL A 885 7.83 -28.94 -18.43
N GLN A 886 7.88 -27.64 -18.74
CA GLN A 886 8.14 -27.17 -20.11
C GLN A 886 9.53 -27.55 -20.61
N ALA A 887 10.57 -27.42 -19.78
CA ALA A 887 11.93 -27.83 -20.13
C ALA A 887 12.02 -29.33 -20.39
N GLN A 888 11.31 -30.18 -19.66
CA GLN A 888 11.25 -31.63 -19.90
C GLN A 888 10.51 -31.99 -21.18
N GLN A 889 9.41 -31.27 -21.50
CA GLN A 889 8.67 -31.49 -22.75
C GLN A 889 9.48 -31.07 -23.96
N SER A 890 10.20 -29.95 -23.92
CA SER A 890 11.04 -29.49 -25.03
C SER A 890 12.22 -30.44 -25.30
N VAL A 891 12.76 -31.12 -24.27
CA VAL A 891 13.80 -32.16 -24.44
C VAL A 891 13.19 -33.43 -25.02
N ALA A 892 11.96 -33.80 -24.65
CA ALA A 892 11.27 -34.97 -25.18
C ALA A 892 10.84 -34.77 -26.65
N ASP A 893 10.48 -33.54 -27.05
CA ASP A 893 10.10 -33.21 -28.44
C ASP A 893 11.31 -33.08 -29.38
N THR A 894 12.54 -32.96 -28.81
CA THR A 894 13.80 -32.89 -29.58
C THR A 894 14.59 -34.18 -29.59
N ALA A 895 14.20 -35.21 -28.84
CA ALA A 895 14.75 -36.56 -28.80
C ALA A 895 13.88 -37.55 -29.61
#